data_f77e27cc107907a7d7d4cc358a89b686
#
_entry.id   f77e27cc107907a7d7d4cc358a89b686
#
_cell.length_a   1.000
_cell.length_b   1.000
_cell.length_c   1.000
_cell.angle_alpha   90.00
_cell.angle_beta   90.00
_cell.angle_gamma   90.00
#
_symmetry.space_group_name_H-M   'P 1'
#
loop_
_entity.id
_entity.type
_entity.pdbx_description
1 polymer ?
#
loop_
_entity_poly.entity_id
_entity_poly.type
_entity_poly.pdbx_seq_one_letter_code
_entity_poly.pdbx_strand_id
1 'polypeptide(L)'
;MLASSAAFAERITALSEIVVTASRIQESISSVSGNITRINQETREQVGHTHINELMQRVAGVWISRGNGQEHLTAIRSPVLTGAGACGAFLLAQDGIPIRANGFCNVNELFEANTEQASAIEVIRGPSGVTYGSNALHGVLNVLSPEVKPVGKVTFEFGANDYLRSKLIYGGERYRADMHGTRDGGYKDESGFDQQKLTLQRHVSAEQTSHHTVLHYTNLNQETAGFIRGANIYRDRGQTRSNPNPEAFRDARSIRLTHRYTNDLGASGELLVTGYGRWSDMVFLQHFLPGQALEENRHHSIGFMSSLHTGAFVVGLDADITQGQLAETQARTTVGSPFLVATIPAGQHYDYDVDARTIAGFLDWELILGTNTLLTAGSRVESVIYDYTNHLPVGRTRADGTRCDFGGCRFNRPASRSDDFLNVSTKLSLLHDVSAALQFFGQVTSGFRAPQTTELYRLQADQSVSNIDSESIRSVEFGVRGFGQRWLLDASLYKMTKDNFIFRDTNRRNVDNGETRHQGIDASVHWFPNQTITASLQWSLAHHEYDNTPALSGSEIRGNEIDTAPGSFGSLQLAWTINPTWDAELEWTHLGSYYQDPENNHEYPGHDLLNLRLFAQGLLGWDWGLRIMNVADEKYAERADFAFGEDRYFVGEPRRAFLSVTIPL
;
A
#
# COMPACT_ATOMS: atom_id res chain seq x y z
N MET A 1 31.46 13.53 29.27
CA MET A 1 30.96 14.53 28.31
C MET A 1 31.44 14.32 26.87
N LEU A 2 32.70 13.91 26.63
CA LEU A 2 33.18 13.68 25.23
C LEU A 2 32.60 12.45 24.53
N ALA A 3 32.29 11.37 25.25
CA ALA A 3 31.66 10.16 24.66
C ALA A 3 30.20 10.39 24.20
N SER A 4 29.49 11.30 24.88
CA SER A 4 28.10 11.65 24.61
C SER A 4 27.92 12.53 23.34
N SER A 5 28.92 13.37 23.03
CA SER A 5 28.90 14.20 21.81
C SER A 5 29.23 13.39 20.54
N ALA A 6 30.06 12.35 20.68
CA ALA A 6 30.38 11.45 19.58
C ALA A 6 29.17 10.60 19.18
N ALA A 7 28.44 10.00 20.14
CA ALA A 7 27.25 9.24 19.90
C ALA A 7 26.09 10.07 19.26
N PHE A 8 26.02 11.37 19.62
CA PHE A 8 25.04 12.28 19.03
C PHE A 8 25.39 12.67 17.58
N ALA A 9 26.67 12.96 17.32
CA ALA A 9 27.17 13.21 15.96
C ALA A 9 27.02 11.96 15.08
N GLU A 10 27.30 10.78 15.62
CA GLU A 10 27.13 9.48 14.96
C GLU A 10 25.65 9.21 14.59
N ARG A 11 24.71 9.56 15.47
CA ARG A 11 23.27 9.44 15.21
C ARG A 11 22.79 10.37 14.08
N ILE A 12 23.28 11.60 14.00
CA ILE A 12 22.93 12.53 12.90
C ILE A 12 23.58 12.09 11.59
N THR A 13 24.82 11.63 11.62
CA THR A 13 25.52 11.08 10.46
C THR A 13 24.78 9.84 9.94
N ALA A 14 24.34 8.93 10.83
CA ALA A 14 23.56 7.77 10.47
C ALA A 14 22.18 8.12 9.83
N LEU A 15 21.56 9.23 10.24
CA LEU A 15 20.30 9.71 9.64
C LEU A 15 20.50 10.36 8.27
N SER A 16 21.68 10.95 7.99
CA SER A 16 22.04 11.46 6.66
C SER A 16 22.51 10.36 5.70
N GLU A 17 22.84 9.18 6.20
CA GLU A 17 23.23 7.98 5.44
C GLU A 17 22.04 6.99 5.23
N ILE A 18 20.80 7.49 5.18
CA ILE A 18 19.65 6.62 4.88
C ILE A 18 19.84 6.02 3.49
N VAL A 19 19.98 4.70 3.45
CA VAL A 19 20.10 3.93 2.21
C VAL A 19 18.72 3.52 1.74
N VAL A 20 18.40 3.74 0.47
CA VAL A 20 17.12 3.39 -0.17
C VAL A 20 17.36 2.48 -1.38
N THR A 21 16.33 1.77 -1.81
CA THR A 21 16.40 0.82 -2.94
C THR A 21 15.51 1.24 -4.11
N ALA A 22 15.18 2.53 -4.19
CA ALA A 22 14.28 3.09 -5.20
C ALA A 22 14.75 2.90 -6.64
N SER A 23 16.06 2.80 -6.85
CA SER A 23 16.72 2.54 -8.14
C SER A 23 17.04 1.05 -8.40
N ARG A 24 16.50 0.14 -7.57
CA ARG A 24 16.79 -1.31 -7.49
C ARG A 24 18.15 -1.66 -6.89
N ILE A 25 19.03 -0.70 -6.64
CA ILE A 25 20.26 -0.85 -5.85
C ILE A 25 20.15 -0.05 -4.55
N GLN A 26 21.08 -0.30 -3.64
CA GLN A 26 21.21 0.47 -2.41
C GLN A 26 21.96 1.77 -2.68
N GLU A 27 21.29 2.88 -2.46
CA GLU A 27 21.84 4.23 -2.62
C GLU A 27 21.54 5.09 -1.40
N SER A 28 22.38 6.12 -1.17
CA SER A 28 22.04 7.14 -0.18
C SER A 28 20.80 7.92 -0.63
N ILE A 29 19.92 8.27 0.29
CA ILE A 29 18.78 9.15 -0.01
C ILE A 29 19.24 10.50 -0.57
N SER A 30 20.45 10.94 -0.23
CA SER A 30 21.05 12.17 -0.74
C SER A 30 21.50 12.09 -2.21
N SER A 31 21.59 10.90 -2.79
CA SER A 31 21.91 10.71 -4.22
C SER A 31 20.67 10.49 -5.09
N VAL A 32 19.48 10.36 -4.49
CA VAL A 32 18.25 10.09 -5.21
C VAL A 32 17.41 11.35 -5.35
N SER A 33 17.05 11.72 -6.57
CA SER A 33 16.07 12.76 -6.83
C SER A 33 14.66 12.20 -6.68
N GLY A 34 13.83 12.86 -5.88
CA GLY A 34 12.44 12.44 -5.63
C GLY A 34 12.14 12.25 -4.15
N ASN A 35 10.86 12.14 -3.84
CA ASN A 35 10.38 12.12 -2.46
C ASN A 35 10.24 10.67 -1.97
N ILE A 36 11.18 10.24 -1.12
CA ILE A 36 11.26 8.90 -0.56
C ILE A 36 11.28 9.00 0.96
N THR A 37 10.47 8.21 1.62
CA THR A 37 10.53 8.04 3.07
C THR A 37 10.88 6.59 3.38
N ARG A 38 11.79 6.38 4.32
CA ARG A 38 12.15 5.07 4.84
C ARG A 38 11.80 4.98 6.32
N ILE A 39 10.87 4.10 6.66
CA ILE A 39 10.62 3.69 8.05
C ILE A 39 11.59 2.57 8.37
N ASN A 40 12.52 2.81 9.27
CA ASN A 40 13.54 1.83 9.68
C ASN A 40 12.98 0.82 10.70
N GLN A 41 13.79 -0.20 11.00
CA GLN A 41 13.44 -1.25 11.95
C GLN A 41 13.14 -0.71 13.35
N GLU A 42 13.90 0.27 13.84
CA GLU A 42 13.74 0.86 15.17
C GLU A 42 12.35 1.52 15.29
N THR A 43 11.99 2.39 14.36
CA THR A 43 10.67 3.04 14.30
C THR A 43 9.55 1.99 14.21
N ARG A 44 9.70 0.96 13.37
CA ARG A 44 8.73 -0.11 13.24
C ARG A 44 8.55 -0.90 14.55
N GLU A 45 9.64 -1.20 15.27
CA GLU A 45 9.59 -1.90 16.56
C GLU A 45 8.96 -1.01 17.65
N GLN A 46 9.25 0.30 17.65
CA GLN A 46 8.64 1.28 18.55
C GLN A 46 7.13 1.44 18.32
N VAL A 47 6.70 1.54 17.07
CA VAL A 47 5.26 1.59 16.74
C VAL A 47 4.59 0.28 17.11
N GLY A 48 5.22 -0.86 16.84
CA GLY A 48 4.71 -2.20 17.13
C GLY A 48 3.33 -2.44 16.53
N HIS A 49 3.06 -1.91 15.34
CA HIS A 49 1.76 -1.81 14.71
C HIS A 49 0.96 -3.13 14.74
N THR A 50 -0.33 -3.03 14.93
CA THR A 50 -1.30 -4.11 14.71
C THR A 50 -1.86 -4.07 13.31
N HIS A 51 -1.95 -2.90 12.75
CA HIS A 51 -2.37 -2.63 11.38
C HIS A 51 -1.40 -1.65 10.72
N ILE A 52 -1.17 -1.78 9.43
CA ILE A 52 -0.18 -1.00 8.67
C ILE A 52 -0.45 0.52 8.68
N ASN A 53 -1.70 0.97 8.85
CA ASN A 53 -2.02 2.40 8.95
C ASN A 53 -1.26 3.10 10.08
N GLU A 54 -1.01 2.42 11.21
CA GLU A 54 -0.28 2.97 12.35
C GLU A 54 1.16 3.39 11.99
N LEU A 55 1.80 2.66 11.08
CA LEU A 55 3.12 3.03 10.54
C LEU A 55 3.02 4.14 9.49
N MET A 56 2.01 4.06 8.62
CA MET A 56 1.89 4.99 7.49
C MET A 56 1.45 6.39 7.92
N GLN A 57 0.86 6.57 9.10
CA GLN A 57 0.64 7.88 9.72
C GLN A 57 1.94 8.67 9.94
N ARG A 58 3.11 8.00 9.94
CA ARG A 58 4.45 8.60 10.04
C ARG A 58 5.08 8.91 8.68
N VAL A 59 4.30 8.89 7.61
CA VAL A 59 4.79 9.18 6.25
C VAL A 59 3.93 10.29 5.65
N ALA A 60 4.52 11.45 5.43
CA ALA A 60 3.82 12.55 4.74
C ALA A 60 3.38 12.10 3.33
N GLY A 61 2.21 12.52 2.87
CA GLY A 61 1.66 12.16 1.56
C GLY A 61 1.01 10.79 1.48
N VAL A 62 0.91 10.06 2.60
CA VAL A 62 0.32 8.71 2.65
C VAL A 62 -0.79 8.65 3.67
N TRP A 63 -1.94 8.17 3.25
CA TRP A 63 -3.04 7.81 4.12
C TRP A 63 -3.50 6.39 3.81
N ILE A 64 -3.44 5.51 4.80
CA ILE A 64 -4.03 4.18 4.72
C ILE A 64 -5.29 4.18 5.57
N SER A 65 -6.43 4.12 4.91
CA SER A 65 -7.73 3.96 5.55
C SER A 65 -7.89 2.51 6.02
N ARG A 66 -8.07 2.31 7.31
CA ARG A 66 -8.30 0.99 7.91
C ARG A 66 -9.75 0.54 7.70
N GLY A 67 -9.91 -0.71 7.27
CA GLY A 67 -11.18 -1.43 7.33
C GLY A 67 -11.29 -2.26 8.61
N ASN A 68 -11.91 -3.44 8.53
CA ASN A 68 -11.93 -4.38 9.65
C ASN A 68 -10.71 -5.31 9.59
N GLY A 69 -10.19 -5.71 10.76
CA GLY A 69 -9.04 -6.60 10.87
C GLY A 69 -7.82 -6.06 10.12
N GLN A 70 -7.39 -6.75 9.07
CA GLN A 70 -6.27 -6.36 8.20
C GLN A 70 -6.70 -5.67 6.90
N GLU A 71 -7.99 -5.39 6.72
CA GLU A 71 -8.47 -4.67 5.55
C GLU A 71 -8.03 -3.21 5.55
N HIS A 72 -7.60 -2.73 4.40
CA HIS A 72 -7.14 -1.37 4.21
C HIS A 72 -7.36 -0.88 2.79
N LEU A 73 -7.38 0.43 2.61
CA LEU A 73 -7.29 1.07 1.30
C LEU A 73 -6.14 2.07 1.34
N THR A 74 -5.26 1.99 0.35
CA THR A 74 -4.08 2.84 0.26
C THR A 74 -4.38 4.12 -0.50
N ALA A 75 -3.85 5.25 -0.01
CA ALA A 75 -3.77 6.51 -0.73
C ALA A 75 -2.35 7.09 -0.60
N ILE A 76 -1.73 7.43 -1.72
CA ILE A 76 -0.43 8.09 -1.82
C ILE A 76 -0.61 9.28 -2.75
N ARG A 77 -0.64 10.52 -2.20
CA ARG A 77 -0.94 11.74 -2.98
C ARG A 77 -2.20 11.60 -3.86
N SER A 78 -3.20 10.94 -3.33
CA SER A 78 -4.45 10.60 -4.02
C SER A 78 -5.60 10.52 -3.03
N PRO A 79 -6.87 10.56 -3.50
CA PRO A 79 -7.99 10.09 -2.70
C PRO A 79 -7.87 8.59 -2.41
N VAL A 80 -8.66 8.09 -1.47
CA VAL A 80 -8.89 6.65 -1.31
C VAL A 80 -9.78 6.16 -2.45
N LEU A 81 -9.24 5.31 -3.29
CA LEU A 81 -9.93 4.77 -4.46
C LEU A 81 -10.63 3.46 -4.09
N THR A 82 -11.92 3.34 -4.42
CA THR A 82 -12.77 2.21 -4.02
C THR A 82 -13.24 1.32 -5.19
N GLY A 83 -12.89 1.65 -6.42
CA GLY A 83 -13.23 0.88 -7.63
C GLY A 83 -12.60 -0.52 -7.63
N ALA A 84 -13.14 -1.42 -8.43
CA ALA A 84 -12.71 -2.83 -8.48
C ALA A 84 -11.22 -3.01 -8.85
N GLY A 85 -10.66 -2.13 -9.67
CA GLY A 85 -9.25 -2.13 -10.08
C GLY A 85 -8.43 -0.99 -9.48
N ALA A 86 -8.98 -0.25 -8.52
CA ALA A 86 -8.36 0.93 -7.92
C ALA A 86 -7.02 0.63 -7.21
N CYS A 87 -6.83 -0.59 -6.73
CA CYS A 87 -5.56 -1.09 -6.21
C CYS A 87 -4.40 -0.92 -7.19
N GLY A 88 -4.63 -0.98 -8.48
CA GLY A 88 -3.60 -0.79 -9.50
C GLY A 88 -3.03 0.65 -9.57
N ALA A 89 -3.57 1.60 -8.81
CA ALA A 89 -2.99 2.95 -8.72
C ALA A 89 -1.72 3.01 -7.87
N PHE A 90 -1.45 1.98 -7.06
CA PHE A 90 -0.31 1.89 -6.15
C PHE A 90 0.42 0.57 -6.36
N LEU A 91 1.74 0.63 -6.44
CA LEU A 91 2.53 -0.60 -6.45
C LEU A 91 2.91 -0.99 -5.03
N LEU A 92 2.47 -2.18 -4.63
CA LEU A 92 2.85 -2.78 -3.36
C LEU A 92 3.89 -3.87 -3.65
N ALA A 93 5.08 -3.75 -3.05
CA ALA A 93 6.21 -4.62 -3.33
C ALA A 93 6.85 -5.16 -2.04
N GLN A 94 7.53 -6.27 -2.17
CA GLN A 94 8.44 -6.77 -1.14
C GLN A 94 9.78 -7.12 -1.77
N ASP A 95 10.86 -6.54 -1.22
CA ASP A 95 12.23 -6.64 -1.77
C ASP A 95 12.32 -6.18 -3.25
N GLY A 96 11.50 -5.19 -3.63
CA GLY A 96 11.42 -4.66 -5.00
C GLY A 96 10.56 -5.50 -5.96
N ILE A 97 10.04 -6.65 -5.53
CA ILE A 97 9.18 -7.51 -6.36
C ILE A 97 7.71 -7.20 -6.06
N PRO A 98 6.87 -6.89 -7.06
CA PRO A 98 5.44 -6.70 -6.86
C PRO A 98 4.81 -7.88 -6.12
N ILE A 99 3.98 -7.60 -5.10
CA ILE A 99 3.30 -8.64 -4.31
C ILE A 99 2.39 -9.46 -5.21
N ARG A 100 1.64 -8.79 -6.07
CA ARG A 100 0.76 -9.42 -7.07
C ARG A 100 1.18 -9.03 -8.49
N ALA A 101 0.80 -9.83 -9.46
CA ALA A 101 1.07 -9.57 -10.87
C ALA A 101 0.24 -8.38 -11.39
N ASN A 102 0.73 -7.74 -12.46
CA ASN A 102 -0.03 -6.73 -13.18
C ASN A 102 -1.38 -7.29 -13.63
N GLY A 103 -2.45 -6.51 -13.42
CA GLY A 103 -3.81 -6.95 -13.73
C GLY A 103 -4.53 -7.73 -12.63
N PHE A 104 -3.85 -8.12 -11.56
CA PHE A 104 -4.40 -8.99 -10.49
C PHE A 104 -4.24 -8.38 -9.09
N CYS A 105 -4.18 -7.07 -8.97
CA CYS A 105 -4.04 -6.41 -7.67
C CYS A 105 -5.23 -6.70 -6.74
N ASN A 106 -4.99 -6.56 -5.45
CA ASN A 106 -6.03 -6.55 -4.42
C ASN A 106 -5.91 -5.29 -3.56
N VAL A 107 -7.02 -4.64 -3.24
CA VAL A 107 -7.02 -3.41 -2.43
C VAL A 107 -6.39 -3.58 -1.05
N ASN A 108 -6.36 -4.80 -0.52
CA ASN A 108 -5.83 -5.14 0.80
C ASN A 108 -4.49 -5.89 0.75
N GLU A 109 -3.77 -5.91 -0.37
CA GLU A 109 -2.65 -6.85 -0.57
C GLU A 109 -1.45 -6.67 0.38
N LEU A 110 -1.35 -5.56 1.13
CA LEU A 110 -0.29 -5.38 2.13
C LEU A 110 -0.33 -6.41 3.27
N PHE A 111 -1.45 -7.06 3.53
CA PHE A 111 -1.49 -8.15 4.51
C PHE A 111 -0.64 -9.36 4.07
N GLU A 112 -0.32 -9.48 2.79
CA GLU A 112 0.55 -10.52 2.24
C GLU A 112 2.04 -10.23 2.47
N ALA A 113 2.42 -9.01 2.83
CA ALA A 113 3.79 -8.65 3.17
C ALA A 113 4.07 -8.81 4.68
N ASN A 114 5.30 -9.20 5.04
CA ASN A 114 5.71 -9.31 6.44
C ASN A 114 6.19 -7.95 6.97
N THR A 115 5.26 -7.01 7.14
CA THR A 115 5.55 -5.66 7.64
C THR A 115 6.00 -5.64 9.10
N GLU A 116 5.54 -6.60 9.90
CA GLU A 116 5.79 -6.70 11.35
C GLU A 116 7.24 -7.07 11.68
N GLN A 117 7.96 -7.65 10.73
CA GLN A 117 9.36 -8.07 10.87
C GLN A 117 10.27 -7.49 9.77
N ALA A 118 9.81 -6.50 9.01
CA ALA A 118 10.59 -5.84 7.98
C ALA A 118 11.83 -5.12 8.56
N SER A 119 12.94 -5.08 7.83
CA SER A 119 14.08 -4.22 8.17
C SER A 119 13.77 -2.75 7.94
N ALA A 120 12.99 -2.48 6.91
CA ALA A 120 12.48 -1.15 6.59
C ALA A 120 11.23 -1.24 5.71
N ILE A 121 10.49 -0.14 5.64
CA ILE A 121 9.44 0.08 4.65
C ILE A 121 9.79 1.37 3.93
N GLU A 122 9.93 1.30 2.61
CA GLU A 122 10.20 2.45 1.77
C GLU A 122 8.91 2.88 1.09
N VAL A 123 8.64 4.17 1.09
CA VAL A 123 7.52 4.77 0.38
C VAL A 123 8.05 5.80 -0.60
N ILE A 124 7.84 5.55 -1.88
CA ILE A 124 8.18 6.44 -2.98
C ILE A 124 6.89 7.11 -3.41
N ARG A 125 6.85 8.44 -3.38
CA ARG A 125 5.65 9.23 -3.71
C ARG A 125 5.74 9.77 -5.14
N GLY A 126 4.61 9.74 -5.83
CA GLY A 126 4.51 10.13 -7.23
C GLY A 126 4.85 9.02 -8.22
N PRO A 127 4.71 9.29 -9.53
CA PRO A 127 4.89 8.29 -10.57
C PRO A 127 6.30 7.70 -10.59
N SER A 128 6.39 6.39 -10.46
CA SER A 128 7.64 5.63 -10.41
C SER A 128 7.71 4.55 -11.50
N GLY A 129 7.00 4.78 -12.60
CA GLY A 129 6.81 3.81 -13.67
C GLY A 129 8.08 3.42 -14.41
N VAL A 130 9.13 4.27 -14.46
CA VAL A 130 10.40 3.93 -15.13
C VAL A 130 11.07 2.73 -14.43
N THR A 131 11.18 2.78 -13.13
CA THR A 131 11.83 1.70 -12.33
C THR A 131 10.91 0.50 -12.13
N TYR A 132 9.61 0.75 -11.86
CA TYR A 132 8.70 -0.27 -11.35
C TYR A 132 7.61 -0.71 -12.34
N GLY A 133 7.36 0.07 -13.40
CA GLY A 133 6.35 -0.23 -14.41
C GLY A 133 4.92 0.09 -14.00
N SER A 134 3.99 -0.70 -14.50
CA SER A 134 2.56 -0.58 -14.23
C SER A 134 2.25 -0.62 -12.73
N ASN A 135 1.16 0.01 -12.34
CA ASN A 135 0.68 0.19 -10.96
C ASN A 135 1.49 1.17 -10.09
N ALA A 136 2.69 1.58 -10.49
CA ALA A 136 3.45 2.63 -9.80
C ALA A 136 2.97 4.04 -10.21
N LEU A 137 1.65 4.25 -10.26
CA LEU A 137 1.02 5.47 -10.79
C LEU A 137 1.10 6.62 -9.80
N HIS A 138 0.62 6.43 -8.58
CA HIS A 138 0.68 7.41 -7.50
C HIS A 138 1.85 7.21 -6.54
N GLY A 139 2.43 6.02 -6.52
CA GLY A 139 3.57 5.70 -5.68
C GLY A 139 3.83 4.21 -5.50
N VAL A 140 4.89 3.93 -4.76
CA VAL A 140 5.34 2.56 -4.42
C VAL A 140 5.49 2.44 -2.91
N LEU A 141 5.01 1.34 -2.35
CA LEU A 141 5.29 0.92 -0.99
C LEU A 141 6.08 -0.39 -1.06
N ASN A 142 7.35 -0.36 -0.62
CA ASN A 142 8.26 -1.49 -0.71
C ASN A 142 8.68 -1.96 0.68
N VAL A 143 8.31 -3.18 1.05
CA VAL A 143 8.65 -3.82 2.33
C VAL A 143 9.97 -4.55 2.17
N LEU A 144 10.98 -4.22 2.96
CA LEU A 144 12.31 -4.82 2.86
C LEU A 144 12.51 -5.92 3.91
N SER A 145 12.92 -7.08 3.46
CA SER A 145 13.30 -8.20 4.34
C SER A 145 14.52 -7.84 5.18
N PRO A 146 14.62 -8.34 6.42
CA PRO A 146 15.77 -8.08 7.27
C PRO A 146 17.03 -8.78 6.76
N GLU A 147 18.19 -8.21 7.11
CA GLU A 147 19.49 -8.79 6.80
C GLU A 147 19.70 -10.15 7.46
N VAL A 148 20.39 -11.05 6.75
CA VAL A 148 20.84 -12.32 7.29
C VAL A 148 22.07 -12.09 8.15
N LYS A 149 21.89 -12.15 9.47
CA LYS A 149 22.96 -11.98 10.48
C LYS A 149 22.60 -12.74 11.75
N PRO A 150 23.59 -13.04 12.61
CA PRO A 150 23.34 -13.66 13.91
C PRO A 150 22.36 -12.84 14.74
N VAL A 151 21.26 -13.46 15.11
CA VAL A 151 20.21 -12.88 15.96
C VAL A 151 19.36 -14.00 16.54
N GLY A 152 18.91 -13.82 17.78
CA GLY A 152 17.93 -14.70 18.41
C GLY A 152 17.04 -13.90 19.35
N LYS A 153 15.73 -13.84 19.07
CA LYS A 153 14.77 -13.21 19.99
C LYS A 153 13.37 -13.77 19.80
N VAL A 154 12.64 -13.83 20.91
CA VAL A 154 11.20 -14.11 20.95
C VAL A 154 10.49 -12.90 21.55
N THR A 155 9.37 -12.50 20.93
CA THR A 155 8.52 -11.42 21.45
C THR A 155 7.11 -11.94 21.62
N PHE A 156 6.49 -11.65 22.77
CA PHE A 156 5.08 -11.85 23.03
C PHE A 156 4.42 -10.50 23.23
N GLU A 157 3.24 -10.32 22.64
CA GLU A 157 2.43 -9.13 22.78
C GLU A 157 1.01 -9.53 23.19
N PHE A 158 0.44 -8.82 24.16
CA PHE A 158 -0.90 -9.03 24.71
C PHE A 158 -1.67 -7.73 24.66
N GLY A 159 -2.95 -7.77 24.38
CA GLY A 159 -3.78 -6.57 24.32
C GLY A 159 -5.24 -6.85 24.62
N ALA A 160 -6.06 -5.80 24.59
CA ALA A 160 -7.50 -5.91 24.70
C ALA A 160 -8.10 -6.68 23.53
N ASN A 161 -9.32 -7.18 23.68
CA ASN A 161 -10.06 -7.95 22.67
C ASN A 161 -9.36 -9.26 22.29
N ASP A 162 -8.86 -10.01 23.28
CA ASP A 162 -8.17 -11.28 23.09
C ASP A 162 -6.97 -11.21 22.13
N TYR A 163 -6.34 -10.03 22.05
CA TYR A 163 -5.16 -9.85 21.20
C TYR A 163 -3.96 -10.58 21.78
N LEU A 164 -3.37 -11.43 20.95
CA LEU A 164 -2.12 -12.15 21.23
C LEU A 164 -1.27 -12.18 19.95
N ARG A 165 -0.01 -11.76 20.06
CA ARG A 165 0.97 -11.95 18.98
C ARG A 165 2.26 -12.55 19.53
N SER A 166 2.78 -13.56 18.83
CA SER A 166 4.10 -14.13 19.10
C SER A 166 4.99 -13.94 17.87
N LYS A 167 6.23 -13.50 18.08
CA LYS A 167 7.25 -13.34 17.02
C LYS A 167 8.49 -14.11 17.43
N LEU A 168 9.03 -14.90 16.51
CA LEU A 168 10.32 -15.59 16.63
C LEU A 168 11.24 -15.09 15.52
N ILE A 169 12.42 -14.64 15.89
CA ILE A 169 13.50 -14.30 14.97
C ILE A 169 14.70 -15.14 15.35
N TYR A 170 15.21 -15.88 14.38
CA TYR A 170 16.43 -16.67 14.54
C TYR A 170 17.29 -16.58 13.29
N GLY A 171 18.55 -16.21 13.44
CA GLY A 171 19.47 -16.03 12.33
C GLY A 171 20.90 -16.41 12.69
N GLY A 172 21.66 -16.75 11.67
CA GLY A 172 23.10 -16.96 11.70
C GLY A 172 23.75 -16.26 10.51
N GLU A 173 24.99 -16.61 10.20
CA GLU A 173 25.78 -15.98 9.13
C GLU A 173 25.18 -16.16 7.71
N ARG A 174 24.41 -17.22 7.48
CA ARG A 174 23.93 -17.59 6.13
C ARG A 174 22.43 -17.81 6.05
N TYR A 175 21.75 -17.96 7.16
CA TYR A 175 20.33 -18.29 7.22
C TYR A 175 19.62 -17.44 8.25
N ARG A 176 18.38 -17.10 7.95
CA ARG A 176 17.49 -16.40 8.87
C ARG A 176 16.06 -16.89 8.71
N ALA A 177 15.36 -16.99 9.83
CA ALA A 177 13.94 -17.29 9.90
C ALA A 177 13.25 -16.24 10.77
N ASP A 178 12.22 -15.62 10.22
CA ASP A 178 11.33 -14.68 10.89
C ASP A 178 9.92 -15.24 10.82
N MET A 179 9.32 -15.52 11.98
CA MET A 179 7.98 -16.08 12.08
C MET A 179 7.13 -15.23 13.01
N HIS A 180 5.87 -15.05 12.69
CA HIS A 180 4.93 -14.56 13.66
C HIS A 180 3.53 -15.13 13.45
N GLY A 181 2.79 -15.21 14.56
CA GLY A 181 1.38 -15.51 14.61
C GLY A 181 0.66 -14.42 15.40
N THR A 182 -0.45 -13.93 14.87
CA THR A 182 -1.31 -12.94 15.51
C THR A 182 -2.72 -13.49 15.59
N ARG A 183 -3.35 -13.34 16.76
CA ARG A 183 -4.79 -13.49 16.97
C ARG A 183 -5.32 -12.19 17.52
N ASP A 184 -6.45 -11.71 17.01
CA ASP A 184 -7.18 -10.55 17.51
C ASP A 184 -8.67 -10.89 17.50
N GLY A 185 -9.35 -10.80 18.64
CA GLY A 185 -10.79 -11.04 18.72
C GLY A 185 -11.65 -9.94 18.12
N GLY A 186 -11.03 -8.82 17.72
CA GLY A 186 -11.70 -7.67 17.11
C GLY A 186 -12.45 -6.78 18.11
N TYR A 187 -12.69 -5.55 17.73
CA TYR A 187 -13.47 -4.60 18.54
C TYR A 187 -14.98 -4.78 18.36
N LYS A 188 -15.42 -5.03 17.13
CA LYS A 188 -16.83 -5.29 16.80
C LYS A 188 -17.18 -6.75 17.09
N ASP A 189 -18.46 -7.03 17.18
CA ASP A 189 -18.94 -8.40 17.30
C ASP A 189 -18.59 -9.19 16.03
N GLU A 190 -18.07 -10.42 16.16
CA GLU A 190 -17.64 -11.28 15.05
C GLU A 190 -16.79 -10.52 14.02
N SER A 191 -15.64 -10.02 14.47
CA SER A 191 -14.73 -9.19 13.66
C SER A 191 -13.26 -9.52 13.88
N GLY A 192 -12.97 -10.70 14.42
CA GLY A 192 -11.63 -11.15 14.73
C GLY A 192 -10.83 -11.60 13.51
N PHE A 193 -9.54 -11.82 13.73
CA PHE A 193 -8.67 -12.45 12.73
C PHE A 193 -7.55 -13.26 13.36
N ASP A 194 -7.11 -14.27 12.61
CA ASP A 194 -5.89 -15.04 12.83
C ASP A 194 -4.97 -14.87 11.63
N GLN A 195 -3.70 -14.54 11.87
CA GLN A 195 -2.72 -14.35 10.80
C GLN A 195 -1.40 -15.03 11.16
N GLN A 196 -0.80 -15.75 10.21
CA GLN A 196 0.54 -16.33 10.32
C GLN A 196 1.39 -15.84 9.16
N LYS A 197 2.63 -15.43 9.45
CA LYS A 197 3.61 -15.04 8.44
C LYS A 197 4.97 -15.68 8.73
N LEU A 198 5.64 -16.07 7.66
CA LEU A 198 6.96 -16.68 7.69
C LEU A 198 7.84 -16.06 6.61
N THR A 199 9.06 -15.70 6.99
CA THR A 199 10.13 -15.33 6.05
C THR A 199 11.34 -16.22 6.33
N LEU A 200 11.76 -16.99 5.34
CA LEU A 200 13.00 -17.78 5.39
C LEU A 200 13.99 -17.22 4.39
N GLN A 201 15.23 -17.04 4.83
CA GLN A 201 16.27 -16.45 4.01
C GLN A 201 17.54 -17.28 4.02
N ARG A 202 18.21 -17.31 2.87
CA ARG A 202 19.57 -17.78 2.71
C ARG A 202 20.38 -16.77 1.94
N HIS A 203 21.48 -16.32 2.51
CA HIS A 203 22.43 -15.40 1.87
C HIS A 203 23.82 -16.01 1.81
N VAL A 204 24.46 -15.96 0.65
CA VAL A 204 25.82 -16.43 0.44
C VAL A 204 26.54 -15.42 -0.45
N SER A 205 27.67 -14.90 0.03
CA SER A 205 28.53 -13.97 -0.71
C SER A 205 29.89 -14.63 -0.99
N ALA A 206 30.43 -14.31 -2.16
CA ALA A 206 31.80 -14.54 -2.58
C ALA A 206 32.42 -13.16 -2.95
N GLU A 207 33.68 -13.13 -3.38
CA GLU A 207 34.38 -11.85 -3.63
C GLU A 207 33.62 -10.87 -4.55
N GLN A 208 33.00 -11.40 -5.62
CA GLN A 208 32.32 -10.57 -6.64
C GLN A 208 30.84 -10.93 -6.78
N THR A 209 30.38 -11.98 -6.15
CA THR A 209 29.01 -12.46 -6.36
C THR A 209 28.29 -12.65 -5.04
N SER A 210 26.99 -12.36 -5.04
CA SER A 210 26.11 -12.76 -3.94
C SER A 210 24.84 -13.44 -4.45
N HIS A 211 24.33 -14.35 -3.61
CA HIS A 211 23.10 -15.09 -3.82
C HIS A 211 22.21 -14.90 -2.61
N HIS A 212 21.03 -14.33 -2.81
CA HIS A 212 20.04 -14.14 -1.78
C HIS A 212 18.73 -14.81 -2.18
N THR A 213 18.35 -15.83 -1.42
CA THR A 213 17.09 -16.56 -1.62
C THR A 213 16.16 -16.23 -0.48
N VAL A 214 14.92 -15.86 -0.77
CA VAL A 214 13.90 -15.53 0.22
C VAL A 214 12.60 -16.26 -0.10
N LEU A 215 12.04 -16.93 0.90
CA LEU A 215 10.69 -17.50 0.86
C LEU A 215 9.80 -16.73 1.82
N HIS A 216 8.72 -16.17 1.32
CA HIS A 216 7.64 -15.57 2.11
C HIS A 216 6.41 -16.47 2.06
N TYR A 217 5.77 -16.62 3.21
CA TYR A 217 4.47 -17.26 3.35
C TYR A 217 3.58 -16.41 4.24
N THR A 218 2.32 -16.25 3.85
CA THR A 218 1.28 -15.63 4.67
C THR A 218 0.00 -16.42 4.62
N ASN A 219 -0.69 -16.47 5.76
CA ASN A 219 -2.05 -16.98 5.89
C ASN A 219 -2.86 -16.00 6.74
N LEU A 220 -4.01 -15.62 6.26
CA LEU A 220 -4.98 -14.77 6.96
C LEU A 220 -6.33 -15.47 6.96
N ASN A 221 -6.94 -15.59 8.13
CA ASN A 221 -8.34 -15.98 8.31
C ASN A 221 -9.01 -14.86 9.10
N GLN A 222 -10.00 -14.20 8.52
CA GLN A 222 -10.57 -12.99 9.06
C GLN A 222 -12.08 -12.97 8.94
N GLU A 223 -12.76 -12.67 10.04
CA GLU A 223 -14.15 -12.21 10.06
C GLU A 223 -14.19 -10.75 9.61
N THR A 224 -15.11 -10.38 8.75
CA THR A 224 -15.17 -9.04 8.16
C THR A 224 -16.43 -8.31 8.58
N ALA A 225 -16.30 -7.35 9.49
CA ALA A 225 -17.41 -6.49 9.87
C ALA A 225 -17.55 -5.33 8.88
N GLY A 226 -18.74 -5.18 8.34
CA GLY A 226 -19.05 -4.07 7.44
C GLY A 226 -19.09 -2.70 8.13
N PHE A 227 -19.46 -1.68 7.35
CA PHE A 227 -19.73 -0.33 7.85
C PHE A 227 -21.08 -0.27 8.59
N ILE A 228 -21.23 0.69 9.50
CA ILE A 228 -22.52 1.05 10.09
C ILE A 228 -23.10 2.27 9.39
N ARG A 229 -24.46 2.43 9.41
CA ARG A 229 -25.18 3.44 8.64
C ARG A 229 -25.95 4.40 9.53
N GLY A 230 -26.01 5.65 9.12
CA GLY A 230 -26.79 6.72 9.78
C GLY A 230 -25.93 7.92 10.14
N ALA A 231 -26.54 9.11 10.20
CA ALA A 231 -25.85 10.36 10.45
C ALA A 231 -25.07 10.33 11.76
N ASN A 232 -23.74 10.49 11.69
CA ASN A 232 -22.81 10.51 12.83
C ASN A 232 -22.91 9.30 13.78
N ILE A 233 -23.39 8.16 13.32
CA ILE A 233 -23.64 6.97 14.14
C ILE A 233 -22.35 6.42 14.80
N TYR A 234 -21.17 6.71 14.26
CA TYR A 234 -19.87 6.36 14.85
C TYR A 234 -19.65 6.98 16.22
N ARG A 235 -20.44 8.00 16.62
CA ARG A 235 -20.42 8.63 17.94
C ARG A 235 -21.28 7.90 18.98
N ASP A 236 -22.13 6.99 18.55
CA ASP A 236 -22.96 6.18 19.45
C ASP A 236 -22.25 4.88 19.85
N ARG A 237 -21.71 4.83 21.06
CA ARG A 237 -20.99 3.65 21.57
C ARG A 237 -21.83 2.38 21.61
N GLY A 238 -23.15 2.49 21.68
CA GLY A 238 -24.06 1.34 21.63
C GLY A 238 -24.09 0.69 20.25
N GLN A 239 -23.76 1.44 19.19
CA GLN A 239 -23.79 0.98 17.81
C GLN A 239 -22.40 0.63 17.26
N THR A 240 -21.32 1.20 17.82
CA THR A 240 -19.97 1.06 17.27
C THR A 240 -19.44 -0.38 17.30
N ARG A 241 -19.97 -1.23 18.16
CA ARG A 241 -19.64 -2.67 18.23
C ARG A 241 -20.49 -3.52 17.29
N SER A 242 -21.59 -3.00 16.76
CA SER A 242 -22.48 -3.79 15.93
C SER A 242 -21.82 -4.23 14.65
N ASN A 243 -22.06 -5.47 14.25
CA ASN A 243 -21.67 -6.04 12.98
C ASN A 243 -22.94 -6.38 12.17
N PRO A 244 -23.26 -5.62 11.14
CA PRO A 244 -24.43 -5.91 10.31
C PRO A 244 -24.26 -7.13 9.40
N ASN A 245 -23.05 -7.67 9.29
CA ASN A 245 -22.71 -8.79 8.41
C ASN A 245 -21.84 -9.83 9.14
N PRO A 246 -22.39 -10.52 10.18
CA PRO A 246 -21.61 -11.46 10.97
C PRO A 246 -21.14 -12.70 10.17
N GLU A 247 -21.79 -12.99 9.04
CA GLU A 247 -21.41 -14.07 8.12
C GLU A 247 -20.23 -13.72 7.21
N ALA A 248 -19.78 -12.47 7.20
CA ALA A 248 -18.75 -12.02 6.27
C ALA A 248 -17.35 -12.44 6.72
N PHE A 249 -16.54 -12.89 5.78
CA PHE A 249 -15.18 -13.34 6.02
C PHE A 249 -14.27 -13.09 4.83
N ARG A 250 -12.95 -13.17 5.08
CA ARG A 250 -11.89 -13.17 4.08
C ARG A 250 -10.78 -14.12 4.52
N ASP A 251 -10.55 -15.15 3.75
CA ASP A 251 -9.44 -16.07 3.90
C ASP A 251 -8.46 -15.89 2.75
N ALA A 252 -7.18 -15.75 3.05
CA ALA A 252 -6.17 -15.53 2.03
C ALA A 252 -4.85 -16.21 2.38
N ARG A 253 -4.19 -16.75 1.36
CA ARG A 253 -2.86 -17.37 1.48
C ARG A 253 -1.98 -16.90 0.35
N SER A 254 -0.71 -16.67 0.63
CA SER A 254 0.27 -16.41 -0.42
C SER A 254 1.62 -17.04 -0.11
N ILE A 255 2.31 -17.42 -1.20
CA ILE A 255 3.69 -17.91 -1.18
C ILE A 255 4.46 -17.13 -2.25
N ARG A 256 5.62 -16.61 -1.88
CA ARG A 256 6.56 -16.00 -2.83
C ARG A 256 7.96 -16.53 -2.57
N LEU A 257 8.59 -17.01 -3.62
CA LEU A 257 9.99 -17.41 -3.64
C LEU A 257 10.76 -16.48 -4.56
N THR A 258 11.82 -15.87 -4.05
CA THR A 258 12.71 -15.03 -4.83
C THR A 258 14.14 -15.51 -4.72
N HIS A 259 14.90 -15.38 -5.80
CA HIS A 259 16.33 -15.63 -5.82
C HIS A 259 17.02 -14.48 -6.54
N ARG A 260 17.78 -13.68 -5.80
CA ARG A 260 18.57 -12.57 -6.32
C ARG A 260 20.02 -13.00 -6.46
N TYR A 261 20.54 -12.81 -7.65
CA TYR A 261 21.96 -12.90 -8.00
C TYR A 261 22.49 -11.50 -8.22
N THR A 262 23.57 -11.14 -7.55
CA THR A 262 24.30 -9.90 -7.74
C THR A 262 25.74 -10.23 -8.14
N ASN A 263 26.25 -9.51 -9.13
CA ASN A 263 27.64 -9.67 -9.59
C ASN A 263 28.28 -8.30 -9.74
N ASP A 264 29.30 -8.04 -8.93
CA ASP A 264 30.16 -6.87 -9.05
C ASP A 264 31.15 -7.10 -10.22
N LEU A 265 31.00 -6.33 -11.28
CA LEU A 265 31.82 -6.36 -12.47
C LEU A 265 33.03 -5.41 -12.37
N GLY A 266 33.31 -4.91 -11.17
CA GLY A 266 34.37 -3.93 -10.90
C GLY A 266 34.12 -2.61 -11.64
N ALA A 267 35.10 -2.13 -12.39
CA ALA A 267 34.97 -0.89 -13.15
C ALA A 267 33.87 -0.92 -14.24
N SER A 268 33.38 -2.10 -14.60
CA SER A 268 32.31 -2.28 -15.60
C SER A 268 30.90 -2.16 -14.98
N GLY A 269 30.78 -2.10 -13.66
CA GLY A 269 29.51 -1.87 -12.97
C GLY A 269 29.00 -3.04 -12.15
N GLU A 270 27.70 -3.13 -11.94
CA GLU A 270 27.02 -4.17 -11.14
C GLU A 270 25.83 -4.75 -11.92
N LEU A 271 25.73 -6.07 -11.94
CA LEU A 271 24.61 -6.80 -12.51
C LEU A 271 23.75 -7.40 -11.41
N LEU A 272 22.45 -7.07 -11.42
CA LEU A 272 21.42 -7.72 -10.61
C LEU A 272 20.49 -8.54 -11.49
N VAL A 273 20.20 -9.77 -11.07
CA VAL A 273 19.15 -10.61 -11.67
C VAL A 273 18.33 -11.25 -10.56
N THR A 274 17.03 -11.03 -10.58
CA THR A 274 16.12 -11.62 -9.61
C THR A 274 15.08 -12.48 -10.33
N GLY A 275 15.11 -13.79 -10.11
CA GLY A 275 14.05 -14.70 -10.50
C GLY A 275 13.04 -14.84 -9.35
N TYR A 276 11.75 -14.98 -9.68
CA TYR A 276 10.72 -15.14 -8.66
C TYR A 276 9.56 -16.02 -9.12
N GLY A 277 8.92 -16.65 -8.14
CA GLY A 277 7.65 -17.34 -8.30
C GLY A 277 6.66 -16.84 -7.24
N ARG A 278 5.39 -16.68 -7.61
CA ARG A 278 4.30 -16.23 -6.72
C ARG A 278 3.11 -17.14 -6.86
N TRP A 279 2.43 -17.38 -5.75
CA TRP A 279 1.12 -18.00 -5.69
C TRP A 279 0.28 -17.30 -4.64
N SER A 280 -0.97 -17.00 -4.97
CA SER A 280 -1.93 -16.38 -4.08
C SER A 280 -3.30 -17.00 -4.30
N ASP A 281 -4.03 -17.21 -3.20
CA ASP A 281 -5.38 -17.78 -3.17
C ASP A 281 -6.20 -16.99 -2.14
N MET A 282 -7.38 -16.52 -2.52
CA MET A 282 -8.24 -15.74 -1.65
C MET A 282 -9.70 -16.09 -1.88
N VAL A 283 -10.41 -16.25 -0.77
CA VAL A 283 -11.86 -16.46 -0.74
C VAL A 283 -12.47 -15.42 0.18
N PHE A 284 -13.48 -14.68 -0.27
CA PHE A 284 -14.17 -13.73 0.58
C PHE A 284 -15.64 -13.56 0.21
N LEU A 285 -16.47 -13.27 1.20
CA LEU A 285 -17.89 -12.96 1.01
C LEU A 285 -18.04 -11.46 0.69
N GLN A 286 -18.62 -11.14 -0.46
CA GLN A 286 -18.90 -9.77 -0.88
C GLN A 286 -20.14 -9.21 -0.16
N HIS A 287 -20.08 -9.09 1.15
CA HIS A 287 -21.20 -8.68 2.02
C HIS A 287 -21.76 -7.29 1.70
N PHE A 288 -20.97 -6.43 1.06
CA PHE A 288 -21.36 -5.08 0.63
C PHE A 288 -22.22 -5.05 -0.64
N LEU A 289 -22.40 -6.19 -1.32
CA LEU A 289 -23.25 -6.33 -2.50
C LEU A 289 -24.60 -6.97 -2.13
N PRO A 290 -25.71 -6.61 -2.81
CA PRO A 290 -27.04 -7.14 -2.48
C PRO A 290 -27.18 -8.65 -2.52
N GLY A 291 -26.41 -9.32 -3.37
CA GLY A 291 -26.45 -10.78 -3.51
C GLY A 291 -25.51 -11.53 -2.60
N GLN A 292 -24.58 -10.83 -1.92
CA GLN A 292 -23.56 -11.43 -1.05
C GLN A 292 -22.86 -12.64 -1.71
N ALA A 293 -22.37 -12.46 -2.92
CA ALA A 293 -21.67 -13.54 -3.62
C ALA A 293 -20.33 -13.83 -2.97
N LEU A 294 -19.96 -15.10 -2.95
CA LEU A 294 -18.61 -15.57 -2.60
C LEU A 294 -17.72 -15.36 -3.82
N GLU A 295 -16.61 -14.65 -3.64
CA GLU A 295 -15.55 -14.53 -4.63
C GLU A 295 -14.38 -15.42 -4.25
N GLU A 296 -13.95 -16.24 -5.20
CA GLU A 296 -12.75 -17.05 -5.14
C GLU A 296 -11.80 -16.56 -6.22
N ASN A 297 -10.63 -16.07 -5.85
CA ASN A 297 -9.62 -15.66 -6.81
C ASN A 297 -8.27 -16.29 -6.48
N ARG A 298 -7.59 -16.75 -7.52
CA ARG A 298 -6.29 -17.38 -7.44
C ARG A 298 -5.41 -16.89 -8.58
N HIS A 299 -4.14 -16.69 -8.30
CA HIS A 299 -3.16 -16.51 -9.37
C HIS A 299 -1.83 -17.15 -9.00
N HIS A 300 -1.09 -17.57 -10.02
CA HIS A 300 0.29 -17.99 -9.90
C HIS A 300 1.10 -17.40 -11.05
N SER A 301 2.34 -17.08 -10.77
CA SER A 301 3.22 -16.45 -11.74
C SER A 301 4.67 -16.85 -11.55
N ILE A 302 5.41 -16.75 -12.64
CA ILE A 302 6.86 -16.79 -12.65
C ILE A 302 7.38 -15.58 -13.43
N GLY A 303 8.46 -14.99 -12.96
CA GLY A 303 9.05 -13.85 -13.63
C GLY A 303 10.50 -13.63 -13.26
N PHE A 304 11.09 -12.68 -13.95
CA PHE A 304 12.42 -12.19 -13.61
C PHE A 304 12.49 -10.67 -13.81
N MET A 305 13.38 -10.05 -13.05
CA MET A 305 13.76 -8.65 -13.17
C MET A 305 15.28 -8.58 -13.22
N SER A 306 15.81 -7.75 -14.09
CA SER A 306 17.26 -7.55 -14.20
C SER A 306 17.60 -6.08 -14.32
N SER A 307 18.79 -5.70 -13.83
CA SER A 307 19.40 -4.41 -14.06
C SER A 307 20.91 -4.51 -14.14
N LEU A 308 21.49 -3.80 -15.09
CA LEU A 308 22.92 -3.58 -15.23
C LEU A 308 23.21 -2.10 -14.99
N HIS A 309 23.94 -1.82 -13.93
CA HIS A 309 24.43 -0.50 -13.58
C HIS A 309 25.86 -0.36 -14.15
N THR A 310 26.07 0.51 -15.11
CA THR A 310 27.36 0.66 -15.78
C THR A 310 27.65 2.12 -16.11
N GLY A 311 28.68 2.69 -15.50
CA GLY A 311 29.03 4.10 -15.66
C GLY A 311 27.84 5.02 -15.35
N ALA A 312 27.38 5.74 -16.37
CA ALA A 312 26.26 6.67 -16.27
C ALA A 312 24.89 6.02 -16.62
N PHE A 313 24.81 4.71 -16.81
CA PHE A 313 23.60 4.06 -17.29
C PHE A 313 23.13 2.95 -16.36
N VAL A 314 21.80 2.87 -16.19
CA VAL A 314 21.11 1.71 -15.65
C VAL A 314 20.19 1.17 -16.73
N VAL A 315 20.41 -0.07 -17.15
CA VAL A 315 19.60 -0.73 -18.17
C VAL A 315 18.97 -1.97 -17.56
N GLY A 316 17.69 -2.19 -17.81
CA GLY A 316 17.01 -3.37 -17.26
C GLY A 316 15.99 -3.99 -18.19
N LEU A 317 15.71 -5.26 -17.92
CA LEU A 317 14.71 -6.06 -18.61
C LEU A 317 13.91 -6.84 -17.57
N ASP A 318 12.58 -6.78 -17.68
CA ASP A 318 11.65 -7.48 -16.82
C ASP A 318 10.71 -8.33 -17.65
N ALA A 319 10.35 -9.52 -17.15
CA ALA A 319 9.29 -10.34 -17.73
C ALA A 319 8.51 -11.08 -16.63
N ASP A 320 7.22 -11.26 -16.85
CA ASP A 320 6.29 -11.96 -15.97
C ASP A 320 5.26 -12.73 -16.79
N ILE A 321 5.00 -13.97 -16.40
CA ILE A 321 3.92 -14.79 -16.95
C ILE A 321 3.05 -15.21 -15.78
N THR A 322 1.76 -14.90 -15.88
CA THR A 322 0.78 -15.15 -14.82
C THR A 322 -0.43 -15.84 -15.37
N GLN A 323 -0.93 -16.82 -14.64
CA GLN A 323 -2.26 -17.38 -14.82
C GLN A 323 -3.13 -17.00 -13.62
N GLY A 324 -4.25 -16.34 -13.87
CA GLY A 324 -5.22 -15.92 -12.87
C GLY A 324 -6.58 -16.53 -13.12
N GLN A 325 -7.32 -16.78 -12.04
CA GLN A 325 -8.68 -17.34 -12.07
C GLN A 325 -9.57 -16.50 -11.17
N LEU A 326 -10.83 -16.32 -11.56
CA LEU A 326 -11.85 -15.73 -10.71
C LEU A 326 -13.18 -16.45 -10.89
N ALA A 327 -13.76 -16.92 -9.78
CA ALA A 327 -15.11 -17.41 -9.71
C ALA A 327 -15.94 -16.58 -8.72
N GLU A 328 -17.18 -16.29 -9.08
CA GLU A 328 -18.13 -15.62 -8.20
C GLU A 328 -19.43 -16.43 -8.14
N THR A 329 -19.76 -16.92 -6.94
CA THR A 329 -20.91 -17.79 -6.71
C THR A 329 -21.79 -17.24 -5.60
N GLN A 330 -23.07 -17.04 -5.89
CA GLN A 330 -24.05 -16.65 -4.90
C GLN A 330 -24.83 -17.87 -4.41
N ALA A 331 -24.70 -18.22 -3.13
CA ALA A 331 -25.34 -19.40 -2.56
C ALA A 331 -26.84 -19.19 -2.23
N ARG A 332 -27.21 -17.96 -1.85
CA ARG A 332 -28.55 -17.63 -1.34
C ARG A 332 -29.30 -16.72 -2.32
N THR A 333 -30.62 -16.74 -2.26
CA THR A 333 -31.46 -15.78 -2.98
C THR A 333 -31.18 -14.37 -2.48
N THR A 334 -31.06 -13.42 -3.39
CA THR A 334 -30.88 -11.99 -3.09
C THR A 334 -32.04 -11.48 -2.25
N VAL A 335 -31.73 -10.71 -1.21
CA VAL A 335 -32.71 -10.01 -0.37
C VAL A 335 -32.81 -8.56 -0.87
N GLY A 336 -34.05 -8.08 -1.07
CA GLY A 336 -34.27 -6.69 -1.50
C GLY A 336 -35.50 -6.53 -2.40
N SER A 337 -35.48 -5.54 -3.28
CA SER A 337 -36.59 -5.27 -4.21
C SER A 337 -36.81 -6.43 -5.17
N PRO A 338 -38.03 -6.60 -5.72
CA PRO A 338 -38.32 -7.62 -6.77
C PRO A 338 -37.35 -7.55 -7.94
N PHE A 339 -36.89 -6.35 -8.31
CA PHE A 339 -35.88 -6.14 -9.34
C PHE A 339 -34.53 -6.79 -8.98
N LEU A 340 -34.04 -6.56 -7.76
CA LEU A 340 -32.78 -7.15 -7.31
C LEU A 340 -32.87 -8.68 -7.22
N VAL A 341 -33.94 -9.20 -6.66
CA VAL A 341 -34.19 -10.66 -6.57
C VAL A 341 -34.18 -11.31 -7.95
N ALA A 342 -34.84 -10.70 -8.92
CA ALA A 342 -34.96 -11.24 -10.27
C ALA A 342 -33.67 -11.11 -11.11
N THR A 343 -32.84 -10.08 -10.86
CA THR A 343 -31.68 -9.78 -11.69
C THR A 343 -30.34 -10.19 -11.08
N ILE A 344 -30.31 -10.57 -9.81
CA ILE A 344 -29.15 -11.11 -9.11
C ILE A 344 -29.55 -12.48 -8.52
N PRO A 345 -29.70 -13.52 -9.36
CA PRO A 345 -30.12 -14.84 -8.89
C PRO A 345 -29.00 -15.56 -8.14
N ALA A 346 -29.35 -16.55 -7.32
CA ALA A 346 -28.40 -17.53 -6.83
C ALA A 346 -27.77 -18.31 -8.00
N GLY A 347 -26.54 -18.78 -7.83
CA GLY A 347 -25.75 -19.49 -8.83
C GLY A 347 -24.44 -18.78 -9.15
N GLN A 348 -23.73 -19.27 -10.16
CA GLN A 348 -22.47 -18.67 -10.62
C GLN A 348 -22.74 -17.41 -11.44
N HIS A 349 -22.09 -16.32 -11.06
CA HIS A 349 -22.15 -15.03 -11.77
C HIS A 349 -21.01 -14.88 -12.76
N TYR A 350 -19.79 -15.22 -12.32
CA TYR A 350 -18.57 -15.22 -13.14
C TYR A 350 -17.78 -16.50 -12.87
N ASP A 351 -17.10 -16.96 -13.91
CA ASP A 351 -16.12 -18.04 -13.86
C ASP A 351 -15.22 -17.90 -15.08
N TYR A 352 -13.96 -17.52 -14.87
CA TYR A 352 -13.02 -17.24 -15.96
C TYR A 352 -11.57 -17.39 -15.55
N ASP A 353 -10.73 -17.63 -16.56
CA ASP A 353 -9.28 -17.61 -16.47
C ASP A 353 -8.71 -16.43 -17.27
N VAL A 354 -7.53 -15.94 -16.86
CA VAL A 354 -6.75 -14.97 -17.63
C VAL A 354 -5.28 -15.39 -17.62
N ASP A 355 -4.73 -15.66 -18.81
CA ASP A 355 -3.30 -15.80 -19.01
C ASP A 355 -2.71 -14.42 -19.32
N ALA A 356 -1.85 -13.90 -18.46
CA ALA A 356 -1.23 -12.59 -18.58
C ALA A 356 0.26 -12.70 -18.86
N ARG A 357 0.77 -11.82 -19.73
CA ARG A 357 2.20 -11.72 -20.07
C ARG A 357 2.60 -10.28 -20.00
N THR A 358 3.66 -9.99 -19.26
CA THR A 358 4.27 -8.65 -19.21
C THR A 358 5.72 -8.76 -19.63
N ILE A 359 6.14 -7.87 -20.51
CA ILE A 359 7.55 -7.67 -20.87
C ILE A 359 7.87 -6.18 -20.87
N ALA A 360 9.01 -5.80 -20.32
CA ALA A 360 9.42 -4.42 -20.27
C ALA A 360 10.93 -4.26 -20.36
N GLY A 361 11.34 -3.16 -21.00
CA GLY A 361 12.72 -2.69 -20.99
C GLY A 361 12.78 -1.26 -20.48
N PHE A 362 13.83 -0.92 -19.73
CA PHE A 362 14.06 0.45 -19.27
C PHE A 362 15.51 0.87 -19.33
N LEU A 363 15.70 2.17 -19.41
CA LEU A 363 17.00 2.84 -19.39
C LEU A 363 16.90 4.08 -18.51
N ASP A 364 17.81 4.21 -17.56
CA ASP A 364 18.11 5.45 -16.84
C ASP A 364 19.52 5.93 -17.23
N TRP A 365 19.68 7.22 -17.44
CA TRP A 365 20.93 7.88 -17.73
C TRP A 365 21.19 8.97 -16.69
N GLU A 366 22.39 8.96 -16.13
CA GLU A 366 22.83 9.90 -15.12
C GLU A 366 23.97 10.76 -15.66
N LEU A 367 23.87 12.07 -15.49
CA LEU A 367 24.85 13.04 -15.92
C LEU A 367 25.22 13.97 -14.76
N ILE A 368 26.48 13.91 -14.34
CA ILE A 368 27.01 14.81 -13.32
C ILE A 368 27.43 16.11 -14.01
N LEU A 369 26.82 17.23 -13.61
CA LEU A 369 27.08 18.58 -14.10
C LEU A 369 27.88 19.35 -13.04
N GLY A 370 29.17 19.55 -13.29
CA GLY A 370 30.09 20.15 -12.32
C GLY A 370 30.36 19.19 -11.15
N THR A 371 30.33 19.69 -9.91
CA THR A 371 30.67 18.91 -8.70
C THR A 371 29.46 18.61 -7.81
N ASN A 372 28.31 19.24 -8.06
CA ASN A 372 27.20 19.29 -7.11
C ASN A 372 25.81 19.22 -7.78
N THR A 373 25.75 18.83 -9.05
CA THR A 373 24.46 18.68 -9.75
C THR A 373 24.41 17.35 -10.48
N LEU A 374 23.36 16.57 -10.21
CA LEU A 374 23.04 15.32 -10.89
C LEU A 374 21.77 15.52 -11.73
N LEU A 375 21.85 15.24 -13.01
CA LEU A 375 20.70 15.15 -13.91
C LEU A 375 20.46 13.68 -14.21
N THR A 376 19.21 13.23 -14.05
CA THR A 376 18.79 11.86 -14.42
C THR A 376 17.68 11.92 -15.46
N ALA A 377 17.81 11.15 -16.53
CA ALA A 377 16.77 10.97 -17.54
C ALA A 377 16.50 9.48 -17.74
N GLY A 378 15.23 9.09 -17.69
CA GLY A 378 14.85 7.69 -17.79
C GLY A 378 13.60 7.45 -18.62
N SER A 379 13.53 6.26 -19.20
CA SER A 379 12.34 5.79 -19.92
C SER A 379 12.17 4.29 -19.77
N ARG A 380 10.90 3.84 -19.72
CA ARG A 380 10.50 2.44 -19.76
C ARG A 380 9.42 2.24 -20.81
N VAL A 381 9.53 1.15 -21.53
CA VAL A 381 8.49 0.64 -22.42
C VAL A 381 8.02 -0.70 -21.88
N GLU A 382 6.71 -0.87 -21.73
CA GLU A 382 6.11 -2.06 -21.16
C GLU A 382 4.91 -2.51 -22.01
N SER A 383 4.89 -3.79 -22.37
CA SER A 383 3.78 -4.46 -23.03
C SER A 383 3.12 -5.43 -22.04
N VAL A 384 1.80 -5.35 -21.94
CA VAL A 384 0.95 -6.26 -21.15
C VAL A 384 -0.08 -6.87 -22.06
N ILE A 385 -0.23 -8.19 -22.06
CA ILE A 385 -1.20 -8.93 -22.87
C ILE A 385 -2.02 -9.81 -21.93
N TYR A 386 -3.34 -9.78 -22.08
CA TYR A 386 -4.28 -10.63 -21.35
C TYR A 386 -5.06 -11.50 -22.34
N ASP A 387 -4.96 -12.82 -22.18
CA ASP A 387 -5.79 -13.80 -22.87
C ASP A 387 -6.89 -14.29 -21.92
N TYR A 388 -8.09 -13.77 -22.09
CA TYR A 388 -9.26 -14.07 -21.25
C TYR A 388 -10.07 -15.22 -21.80
N THR A 389 -10.39 -16.18 -20.94
CA THR A 389 -11.25 -17.33 -21.24
C THR A 389 -12.44 -17.38 -20.29
N ASN A 390 -13.65 -17.20 -20.84
CA ASN A 390 -14.89 -17.30 -20.10
C ASN A 390 -15.42 -18.74 -20.12
N HIS A 391 -15.77 -19.30 -18.95
CA HIS A 391 -16.27 -20.67 -18.81
C HIS A 391 -17.79 -20.77 -18.74
N LEU A 392 -18.50 -19.64 -18.69
CA LEU A 392 -19.97 -19.59 -18.60
C LEU A 392 -20.60 -19.04 -19.88
N PRO A 393 -21.93 -19.20 -20.07
CA PRO A 393 -22.62 -18.59 -21.20
C PRO A 393 -22.39 -17.06 -21.24
N VAL A 394 -22.07 -16.56 -22.44
CA VAL A 394 -21.84 -15.13 -22.71
C VAL A 394 -23.10 -14.31 -22.44
N GLY A 395 -22.94 -13.11 -21.92
CA GLY A 395 -24.01 -12.15 -21.74
C GLY A 395 -24.69 -12.14 -20.38
N ARG A 396 -25.87 -11.57 -20.32
CA ARG A 396 -26.67 -11.32 -19.11
C ARG A 396 -27.58 -12.51 -18.78
N THR A 397 -26.99 -13.68 -18.61
CA THR A 397 -27.70 -14.95 -18.42
C THR A 397 -27.29 -15.62 -17.11
N ARG A 398 -28.10 -16.53 -16.60
CA ARG A 398 -27.73 -17.48 -15.56
C ARG A 398 -26.67 -18.45 -16.09
N ALA A 399 -26.09 -19.26 -15.21
CA ALA A 399 -25.08 -20.25 -15.60
C ALA A 399 -25.65 -21.33 -16.59
N ASP A 400 -26.95 -21.58 -16.61
CA ASP A 400 -27.61 -22.47 -17.53
C ASP A 400 -27.97 -21.82 -18.89
N GLY A 401 -27.61 -20.56 -19.10
CA GLY A 401 -27.92 -19.79 -20.31
C GLY A 401 -29.29 -19.10 -20.32
N THR A 402 -30.12 -19.32 -19.31
CA THR A 402 -31.43 -18.66 -19.22
C THR A 402 -31.29 -17.18 -18.84
N ARG A 403 -32.14 -16.31 -19.41
CA ARG A 403 -32.15 -14.89 -19.07
C ARG A 403 -32.81 -14.65 -17.71
N CYS A 404 -32.31 -13.68 -16.98
CA CYS A 404 -33.01 -13.08 -15.85
C CYS A 404 -34.17 -12.20 -16.35
N ASP A 405 -35.16 -11.96 -15.50
CA ASP A 405 -36.22 -10.99 -15.79
C ASP A 405 -35.66 -9.55 -15.90
N PHE A 406 -36.52 -8.60 -16.24
CA PHE A 406 -36.13 -7.19 -16.45
C PHE A 406 -34.99 -7.00 -17.48
N GLY A 407 -34.98 -7.80 -18.53
CA GLY A 407 -34.05 -7.68 -19.65
C GLY A 407 -32.72 -8.39 -19.47
N GLY A 408 -32.53 -9.16 -18.38
CA GLY A 408 -31.33 -9.97 -18.11
C GLY A 408 -30.69 -9.72 -16.76
N CYS A 409 -29.75 -10.55 -16.39
CA CYS A 409 -29.04 -10.46 -15.12
C CYS A 409 -28.25 -9.13 -14.98
N ARG A 410 -27.96 -8.70 -13.75
CA ARG A 410 -27.18 -7.49 -13.50
C ARG A 410 -25.70 -7.64 -13.84
N PHE A 411 -25.17 -8.84 -13.78
CA PHE A 411 -23.83 -9.19 -14.27
C PHE A 411 -23.87 -9.49 -15.77
N ASN A 412 -22.76 -9.25 -16.45
CA ASN A 412 -22.59 -9.49 -17.88
C ASN A 412 -21.22 -10.09 -18.14
N ARG A 413 -21.16 -11.19 -18.85
CA ARG A 413 -19.93 -11.91 -19.17
C ARG A 413 -19.54 -11.65 -20.61
N PRO A 414 -18.37 -11.07 -20.90
CA PRO A 414 -17.87 -10.94 -22.26
C PRO A 414 -17.53 -12.30 -22.86
N ALA A 415 -17.49 -12.38 -24.18
CA ALA A 415 -16.90 -13.51 -24.88
C ALA A 415 -15.39 -13.56 -24.60
N SER A 416 -14.80 -14.75 -24.68
CA SER A 416 -13.34 -14.92 -24.59
C SER A 416 -12.64 -14.03 -25.62
N ARG A 417 -11.58 -13.35 -25.20
CA ARG A 417 -10.88 -12.34 -26.00
C ARG A 417 -9.45 -12.14 -25.53
N SER A 418 -8.65 -11.49 -26.35
CA SER A 418 -7.32 -11.00 -25.97
C SER A 418 -7.32 -9.46 -25.96
N ASP A 419 -6.66 -8.89 -24.97
CA ASP A 419 -6.45 -7.44 -24.83
C ASP A 419 -4.97 -7.16 -24.64
N ASP A 420 -4.45 -6.13 -25.31
CA ASP A 420 -3.04 -5.74 -25.26
C ASP A 420 -2.89 -4.24 -24.96
N PHE A 421 -1.85 -3.92 -24.18
CA PHE A 421 -1.55 -2.57 -23.75
C PHE A 421 -0.05 -2.32 -23.91
N LEU A 422 0.30 -1.26 -24.65
CA LEU A 422 1.68 -0.79 -24.79
C LEU A 422 1.80 0.58 -24.14
N ASN A 423 2.64 0.67 -23.13
CA ASN A 423 2.78 1.87 -22.32
C ASN A 423 4.21 2.35 -22.23
N VAL A 424 4.37 3.67 -22.02
CA VAL A 424 5.67 4.32 -21.86
C VAL A 424 5.64 5.20 -20.63
N SER A 425 6.64 5.03 -19.75
CA SER A 425 6.93 5.95 -18.65
C SER A 425 8.20 6.74 -18.94
N THR A 426 8.24 7.98 -18.46
CA THR A 426 9.42 8.86 -18.59
C THR A 426 9.73 9.55 -17.26
N LYS A 427 11.01 9.86 -17.06
CA LYS A 427 11.51 10.61 -15.92
C LYS A 427 12.60 11.59 -16.39
N LEU A 428 12.52 12.81 -15.91
CA LEU A 428 13.60 13.78 -15.98
C LEU A 428 13.71 14.42 -14.60
N SER A 429 14.86 14.33 -13.98
CA SER A 429 15.07 14.87 -12.64
C SER A 429 16.43 15.54 -12.49
N LEU A 430 16.46 16.53 -11.62
CA LEU A 430 17.66 17.28 -11.27
C LEU A 430 17.80 17.30 -9.76
N LEU A 431 19.00 17.00 -9.29
CA LEU A 431 19.39 17.08 -7.89
C LEU A 431 20.56 18.04 -7.79
N HIS A 432 20.49 19.03 -6.88
CA HIS A 432 21.51 20.06 -6.75
C HIS A 432 21.90 20.28 -5.28
N ASP A 433 23.15 20.05 -4.98
CA ASP A 433 23.75 20.32 -3.67
C ASP A 433 24.19 21.79 -3.60
N VAL A 434 23.42 22.62 -2.88
CA VAL A 434 23.82 24.01 -2.59
C VAL A 434 24.95 24.03 -1.60
N SER A 435 24.93 23.11 -0.67
CA SER A 435 25.98 22.89 0.36
C SER A 435 25.86 21.47 0.92
N ALA A 436 26.80 21.04 1.75
CA ALA A 436 26.69 19.77 2.47
C ALA A 436 25.44 19.68 3.39
N ALA A 437 24.79 20.81 3.69
CA ALA A 437 23.63 20.89 4.57
C ALA A 437 22.30 21.20 3.85
N LEU A 438 22.33 21.47 2.54
CA LEU A 438 21.14 21.89 1.81
C LEU A 438 21.19 21.39 0.37
N GLN A 439 20.16 20.67 -0.02
CA GLN A 439 19.96 20.06 -1.33
C GLN A 439 18.57 20.44 -1.87
N PHE A 440 18.49 20.74 -3.16
CA PHE A 440 17.23 20.88 -3.89
C PHE A 440 17.10 19.77 -4.92
N PHE A 441 15.89 19.33 -5.16
CA PHE A 441 15.57 18.44 -6.27
C PHE A 441 14.33 18.93 -7.01
N GLY A 442 14.28 18.62 -8.31
CA GLY A 442 13.11 18.83 -9.14
C GLY A 442 12.94 17.67 -10.08
N GLN A 443 11.71 17.27 -10.38
CA GLN A 443 11.44 16.20 -11.32
C GLN A 443 10.16 16.40 -12.11
N VAL A 444 10.18 15.88 -13.33
CA VAL A 444 9.01 15.67 -14.18
C VAL A 444 8.94 14.20 -14.50
N THR A 445 7.84 13.56 -14.14
CA THR A 445 7.66 12.11 -14.29
C THR A 445 6.33 11.80 -14.94
N SER A 446 6.27 10.68 -15.65
CA SER A 446 5.01 10.07 -16.09
C SER A 446 4.93 8.62 -15.65
N GLY A 447 3.72 8.16 -15.40
CA GLY A 447 3.42 6.78 -15.05
C GLY A 447 2.15 6.33 -15.77
N PHE A 448 1.91 5.03 -15.75
CA PHE A 448 0.73 4.42 -16.31
C PHE A 448 0.28 3.24 -15.46
N ARG A 449 -0.97 2.82 -15.70
CA ARG A 449 -1.55 1.60 -15.17
C ARG A 449 -2.37 0.94 -16.27
N ALA A 450 -2.01 -0.27 -16.66
CA ALA A 450 -2.89 -1.08 -17.49
C ALA A 450 -4.19 -1.40 -16.71
N PRO A 451 -5.35 -1.51 -17.38
CA PRO A 451 -6.59 -1.93 -16.73
C PRO A 451 -6.43 -3.25 -16.00
N GLN A 452 -7.09 -3.39 -14.85
CA GLN A 452 -7.09 -4.64 -14.13
C GLN A 452 -8.09 -5.62 -14.76
N THR A 453 -7.86 -6.92 -14.64
CA THR A 453 -8.71 -7.96 -15.24
C THR A 453 -10.16 -7.86 -14.78
N THR A 454 -10.42 -7.42 -13.55
CA THR A 454 -11.76 -7.17 -13.02
C THR A 454 -12.46 -5.96 -13.68
N GLU A 455 -11.71 -4.98 -14.18
CA GLU A 455 -12.26 -3.84 -14.94
C GLU A 455 -12.62 -4.23 -16.37
N LEU A 456 -11.88 -5.14 -16.97
CA LEU A 456 -12.09 -5.62 -18.32
C LEU A 456 -13.19 -6.70 -18.42
N TYR A 457 -13.25 -7.62 -17.44
CA TYR A 457 -14.00 -8.87 -17.60
C TYR A 457 -15.16 -9.06 -16.61
N ARG A 458 -15.21 -8.30 -15.52
CA ARG A 458 -16.31 -8.35 -14.55
C ARG A 458 -17.31 -7.23 -14.82
N LEU A 459 -18.03 -7.39 -15.93
CA LEU A 459 -18.92 -6.37 -16.46
C LEU A 459 -20.32 -6.43 -15.84
N GLN A 460 -21.05 -5.34 -15.96
CA GLN A 460 -22.43 -5.22 -15.45
C GLN A 460 -23.35 -4.59 -16.48
N ALA A 461 -24.66 -4.66 -16.23
CA ALA A 461 -25.69 -4.07 -17.06
C ALA A 461 -25.53 -4.46 -18.55
N ASP A 462 -25.68 -3.53 -19.46
CA ASP A 462 -25.65 -3.77 -20.89
C ASP A 462 -24.24 -3.70 -21.50
N GLN A 463 -23.20 -3.58 -20.70
CA GLN A 463 -21.82 -3.58 -21.19
C GLN A 463 -21.38 -5.01 -21.51
N SER A 464 -21.32 -5.37 -22.79
CA SER A 464 -20.84 -6.68 -23.25
C SER A 464 -19.32 -6.72 -23.49
N VAL A 465 -18.68 -5.57 -23.64
CA VAL A 465 -17.25 -5.39 -23.82
C VAL A 465 -16.81 -4.14 -23.06
N SER A 466 -15.67 -4.20 -22.38
CA SER A 466 -14.97 -3.05 -21.85
C SER A 466 -13.79 -2.74 -22.77
N ASN A 467 -13.87 -1.63 -23.48
CA ASN A 467 -12.78 -1.11 -24.32
C ASN A 467 -12.26 0.14 -23.59
N ILE A 468 -11.43 -0.07 -22.60
CA ILE A 468 -10.84 0.97 -21.78
C ILE A 468 -9.32 0.98 -22.00
N ASP A 469 -8.75 2.17 -22.03
CA ASP A 469 -7.32 2.39 -22.18
C ASP A 469 -6.60 2.39 -20.83
N SER A 470 -5.29 2.41 -20.86
CA SER A 470 -4.47 2.55 -19.65
C SER A 470 -4.66 3.93 -19.02
N GLU A 471 -4.77 3.97 -17.69
CA GLU A 471 -4.65 5.23 -16.95
C GLU A 471 -3.24 5.78 -17.10
N SER A 472 -3.11 7.08 -17.21
CA SER A 472 -1.83 7.77 -17.21
C SER A 472 -1.80 8.95 -16.25
N ILE A 473 -0.63 9.25 -15.72
CA ILE A 473 -0.39 10.39 -14.83
C ILE A 473 0.88 11.12 -15.23
N ARG A 474 0.85 12.44 -15.14
CA ARG A 474 2.03 13.31 -15.30
C ARG A 474 2.20 14.11 -14.01
N SER A 475 3.42 14.20 -13.55
CA SER A 475 3.78 14.88 -12.31
C SER A 475 4.91 15.85 -12.50
N VAL A 476 4.80 17.00 -11.86
CA VAL A 476 5.90 17.94 -11.64
C VAL A 476 6.06 18.08 -10.12
N GLU A 477 7.28 17.92 -9.66
CA GLU A 477 7.63 18.02 -8.25
C GLU A 477 8.89 18.87 -8.07
N PHE A 478 8.89 19.64 -6.98
CA PHE A 478 10.07 20.36 -6.50
C PHE A 478 10.21 20.15 -5.01
N GLY A 479 11.42 19.85 -4.53
CA GLY A 479 11.66 19.58 -3.13
C GLY A 479 12.98 20.13 -2.62
N VAL A 480 13.07 20.15 -1.28
CA VAL A 480 14.24 20.58 -0.53
C VAL A 480 14.54 19.58 0.56
N ARG A 481 15.82 19.25 0.73
CA ARG A 481 16.35 18.49 1.86
C ARG A 481 17.35 19.32 2.62
N GLY A 482 17.20 19.32 3.93
CA GLY A 482 18.10 20.03 4.83
C GLY A 482 18.67 19.11 5.89
N PHE A 483 19.99 19.22 6.14
CA PHE A 483 20.75 18.38 7.06
C PHE A 483 21.50 19.28 8.07
N GLY A 484 20.82 19.66 9.14
CA GLY A 484 21.42 20.47 10.21
C GLY A 484 21.95 19.61 11.35
N GLN A 485 22.81 20.18 12.21
CA GLN A 485 23.32 19.46 13.37
C GLN A 485 22.23 18.98 14.36
N ARG A 486 21.07 19.62 14.36
CA ARG A 486 19.97 19.34 15.28
C ARG A 486 18.61 19.20 14.58
N TRP A 487 18.58 19.14 13.26
CA TRP A 487 17.36 19.02 12.51
C TRP A 487 17.60 18.37 11.16
N LEU A 488 16.59 17.67 10.68
CA LEU A 488 16.49 17.16 9.33
C LEU A 488 15.17 17.67 8.76
N LEU A 489 15.19 18.06 7.50
CA LEU A 489 14.02 18.52 6.75
C LEU A 489 13.97 17.79 5.40
N ASP A 490 12.81 17.27 5.04
CA ASP A 490 12.46 16.88 3.68
C ASP A 490 11.09 17.50 3.38
N ALA A 491 11.00 18.34 2.36
CA ALA A 491 9.73 18.95 1.98
C ALA A 491 9.62 19.02 0.46
N SER A 492 8.42 18.81 -0.07
CA SER A 492 8.15 18.92 -1.49
C SER A 492 6.79 19.51 -1.81
N LEU A 493 6.73 20.17 -2.97
CA LEU A 493 5.53 20.64 -3.65
C LEU A 493 5.31 19.76 -4.85
N TYR A 494 4.09 19.30 -5.09
CA TYR A 494 3.77 18.50 -6.26
C TYR A 494 2.48 18.95 -6.94
N LYS A 495 2.43 18.73 -8.26
CA LYS A 495 1.22 18.82 -9.06
C LYS A 495 1.18 17.68 -10.04
N MET A 496 0.06 16.95 -10.05
CA MET A 496 -0.16 15.80 -10.92
C MET A 496 -1.48 15.96 -11.66
N THR A 497 -1.51 15.52 -12.91
CA THR A 497 -2.73 15.38 -13.73
C THR A 497 -2.85 13.92 -14.16
N LYS A 498 -4.05 13.37 -14.01
CA LYS A 498 -4.36 11.99 -14.34
C LYS A 498 -5.42 11.97 -15.42
N ASP A 499 -5.11 11.29 -16.52
CA ASP A 499 -5.99 11.07 -17.65
C ASP A 499 -6.46 9.61 -17.67
N ASN A 500 -7.59 9.34 -18.32
CA ASN A 500 -8.19 8.01 -18.46
C ASN A 500 -8.48 7.34 -17.10
N PHE A 501 -8.88 8.11 -16.10
CA PHE A 501 -9.25 7.52 -14.81
C PHE A 501 -10.40 6.52 -15.01
N ILE A 502 -10.16 5.25 -14.65
CA ILE A 502 -11.09 4.15 -14.80
C ILE A 502 -12.04 4.11 -13.61
N PHE A 503 -13.33 4.16 -13.88
CA PHE A 503 -14.36 4.09 -12.84
C PHE A 503 -15.61 3.38 -13.39
N ARG A 504 -16.58 3.13 -12.51
CA ARG A 504 -17.89 2.62 -12.90
C ARG A 504 -18.88 3.78 -12.95
N ASP A 505 -19.45 4.04 -14.14
CA ASP A 505 -20.41 5.11 -14.36
C ASP A 505 -21.79 4.84 -13.72
N THR A 506 -22.68 5.84 -13.76
CA THR A 506 -24.06 5.73 -13.24
C THR A 506 -24.89 4.66 -13.96
N ASN A 507 -24.51 4.29 -15.18
CA ASN A 507 -25.08 3.19 -15.94
C ASN A 507 -24.44 1.83 -15.64
N ARG A 508 -23.49 1.80 -14.68
CA ARG A 508 -22.73 0.61 -14.24
C ARG A 508 -21.79 0.04 -15.29
N ARG A 509 -21.28 0.89 -16.19
CA ARG A 509 -20.27 0.55 -17.17
C ARG A 509 -18.90 0.94 -16.65
N ASN A 510 -17.92 0.09 -16.87
CA ASN A 510 -16.52 0.45 -16.64
C ASN A 510 -16.09 1.33 -17.82
N VAL A 511 -15.63 2.55 -17.53
CA VAL A 511 -15.23 3.58 -18.48
C VAL A 511 -13.93 4.23 -18.01
N ASP A 512 -13.20 4.85 -18.93
CA ASP A 512 -11.87 5.45 -18.71
C ASP A 512 -11.84 6.96 -19.04
N ASN A 513 -12.97 7.64 -18.98
CA ASN A 513 -13.07 9.03 -19.39
C ASN A 513 -13.01 10.04 -18.22
N GLY A 514 -12.54 9.61 -17.06
CA GLY A 514 -12.30 10.49 -15.93
C GLY A 514 -10.96 11.24 -16.05
N GLU A 515 -10.95 12.50 -15.66
CA GLU A 515 -9.76 13.33 -15.53
C GLU A 515 -9.71 13.91 -14.12
N THR A 516 -8.55 13.83 -13.47
CA THR A 516 -8.38 14.31 -12.11
C THR A 516 -7.09 15.10 -11.94
N ARG A 517 -7.08 16.03 -10.99
CA ARG A 517 -5.93 16.85 -10.65
C ARG A 517 -5.60 16.70 -9.17
N HIS A 518 -4.31 16.55 -8.88
CA HIS A 518 -3.80 16.37 -7.53
C HIS A 518 -2.66 17.32 -7.29
N GLN A 519 -2.69 18.08 -6.20
CA GLN A 519 -1.61 18.99 -5.84
C GLN A 519 -1.48 19.08 -4.33
N GLY A 520 -0.28 19.36 -3.85
CA GLY A 520 -0.08 19.44 -2.41
C GLY A 520 1.36 19.71 -1.99
N ILE A 521 1.51 19.72 -0.68
CA ILE A 521 2.78 19.89 0.03
C ILE A 521 2.93 18.73 1.01
N ASP A 522 4.06 18.04 0.93
CA ASP A 522 4.48 17.06 1.93
C ASP A 522 5.69 17.58 2.67
N ALA A 523 5.72 17.46 3.98
CA ALA A 523 6.84 17.89 4.81
C ALA A 523 7.12 16.87 5.92
N SER A 524 8.40 16.60 6.14
CA SER A 524 8.92 15.80 7.25
C SER A 524 10.03 16.57 7.94
N VAL A 525 9.90 16.78 9.24
CA VAL A 525 10.89 17.50 10.06
C VAL A 525 11.24 16.66 11.28
N HIS A 526 12.53 16.41 11.49
CA HIS A 526 13.04 15.84 12.74
C HIS A 526 13.89 16.88 13.45
N TRP A 527 13.58 17.14 14.71
CA TRP A 527 14.29 18.11 15.53
C TRP A 527 14.83 17.45 16.80
N PHE A 528 16.11 17.68 17.07
CA PHE A 528 16.88 17.11 18.17
C PHE A 528 17.37 18.26 19.08
N PRO A 529 16.51 18.85 19.95
CA PRO A 529 16.91 19.97 20.80
C PRO A 529 18.06 19.60 21.74
N ASN A 530 18.13 18.35 22.16
CA ASN A 530 19.20 17.78 22.96
C ASN A 530 19.33 16.27 22.69
N GLN A 531 20.18 15.57 23.45
CA GLN A 531 20.45 14.14 23.26
C GLN A 531 19.33 13.21 23.71
N THR A 532 18.40 13.70 24.51
CA THR A 532 17.33 12.90 25.12
C THR A 532 15.94 13.15 24.51
N ILE A 533 15.77 14.21 23.75
CA ILE A 533 14.48 14.58 23.16
C ILE A 533 14.59 14.57 21.64
N THR A 534 13.62 13.96 20.99
CA THR A 534 13.40 14.03 19.54
C THR A 534 11.96 14.42 19.28
N ALA A 535 11.75 15.46 18.49
CA ALA A 535 10.44 15.81 17.95
C ALA A 535 10.42 15.54 16.44
N SER A 536 9.40 14.84 15.97
CA SER A 536 9.23 14.48 14.55
C SER A 536 7.85 14.89 14.07
N LEU A 537 7.79 15.66 13.01
CA LEU A 537 6.55 16.09 12.35
C LEU A 537 6.52 15.52 10.93
N GLN A 538 5.43 14.87 10.56
CA GLN A 538 5.09 14.52 9.19
C GLN A 538 3.74 15.15 8.88
N TRP A 539 3.67 15.96 7.83
CA TRP A 539 2.47 16.72 7.51
C TRP A 539 2.23 16.82 6.02
N SER A 540 0.99 16.71 5.62
CA SER A 540 0.53 16.86 4.24
C SER A 540 -0.63 17.82 4.16
N LEU A 541 -0.55 18.70 3.17
CA LEU A 541 -1.66 19.49 2.67
C LEU A 541 -1.91 19.04 1.25
N ALA A 542 -3.11 18.58 0.95
CA ALA A 542 -3.45 18.01 -0.35
C ALA A 542 -4.78 18.57 -0.85
N HIS A 543 -4.88 18.74 -2.15
CA HIS A 543 -6.11 19.11 -2.83
C HIS A 543 -6.25 18.23 -4.06
N HIS A 544 -7.35 17.49 -4.13
CA HIS A 544 -7.68 16.55 -5.19
C HIS A 544 -9.03 16.95 -5.79
N GLU A 545 -9.08 17.20 -7.09
CA GLU A 545 -10.29 17.67 -7.76
C GLU A 545 -10.59 16.88 -9.05
N TYR A 546 -11.86 16.83 -9.43
CA TYR A 546 -12.28 16.37 -10.74
C TYR A 546 -11.97 17.45 -11.78
N ASP A 547 -11.21 17.12 -12.84
CA ASP A 547 -10.86 18.06 -13.91
C ASP A 547 -11.87 18.05 -15.07
N ASN A 548 -12.74 17.05 -15.10
CA ASN A 548 -13.90 16.98 -15.97
C ASN A 548 -15.15 16.55 -15.19
N THR A 549 -16.27 16.34 -15.86
CA THR A 549 -17.48 15.76 -15.27
C THR A 549 -17.67 14.33 -15.76
N PRO A 550 -16.99 13.34 -15.13
CA PRO A 550 -17.25 11.95 -15.43
C PRO A 550 -18.65 11.56 -14.93
N ALA A 551 -19.28 10.58 -15.56
CA ALA A 551 -20.61 10.10 -15.20
C ALA A 551 -20.61 9.25 -13.90
N LEU A 552 -19.90 9.71 -12.86
CA LEU A 552 -19.90 9.14 -11.51
C LEU A 552 -21.20 9.48 -10.77
N SER A 553 -21.74 10.65 -11.06
CA SER A 553 -23.02 11.14 -10.53
C SER A 553 -23.91 11.66 -11.66
N GLY A 554 -25.14 12.04 -11.33
CA GLY A 554 -26.06 12.71 -12.27
C GLY A 554 -25.82 14.23 -12.36
N SER A 555 -24.85 14.77 -11.64
CA SER A 555 -24.59 16.21 -11.46
C SER A 555 -23.28 16.65 -12.12
N GLU A 556 -23.16 17.97 -12.35
CA GLU A 556 -21.88 18.58 -12.72
C GLU A 556 -20.94 18.54 -11.51
N ILE A 557 -19.79 17.88 -11.64
CA ILE A 557 -18.81 17.70 -10.56
C ILE A 557 -17.42 18.25 -10.89
N ARG A 558 -17.24 18.85 -12.06
CA ARG A 558 -15.95 19.46 -12.42
C ARG A 558 -15.58 20.56 -11.43
N GLY A 559 -14.36 20.48 -10.90
CA GLY A 559 -13.84 21.39 -9.89
C GLY A 559 -14.28 21.07 -8.45
N ASN A 560 -15.14 20.05 -8.25
CA ASN A 560 -15.39 19.52 -6.92
C ASN A 560 -14.18 18.76 -6.39
N GLU A 561 -14.00 18.79 -5.07
CA GLU A 561 -13.03 17.92 -4.42
C GLU A 561 -13.44 16.47 -4.57
N ILE A 562 -12.46 15.61 -4.81
CA ILE A 562 -12.71 14.16 -4.89
C ILE A 562 -13.03 13.65 -3.49
N ASP A 563 -14.07 12.87 -3.39
CA ASP A 563 -14.52 12.27 -2.14
C ASP A 563 -13.47 11.34 -1.51
N THR A 564 -13.53 11.20 -0.20
CA THR A 564 -12.59 10.40 0.61
C THR A 564 -11.11 10.83 0.40
N ALA A 565 -10.88 12.14 0.40
CA ALA A 565 -9.57 12.77 0.20
C ALA A 565 -9.35 13.91 1.21
N PRO A 566 -8.79 13.63 2.41
CA PRO A 566 -8.57 14.67 3.42
C PRO A 566 -7.62 15.74 2.90
N GLY A 567 -8.01 17.02 3.10
CA GLY A 567 -7.23 18.18 2.70
C GLY A 567 -5.98 18.42 3.56
N SER A 568 -5.95 17.85 4.78
CA SER A 568 -4.78 17.86 5.67
C SER A 568 -4.72 16.60 6.48
N PHE A 569 -3.51 16.05 6.67
CA PHE A 569 -3.28 14.92 7.56
C PHE A 569 -1.81 14.82 7.93
N GLY A 570 -1.54 14.15 9.06
CA GLY A 570 -0.16 13.98 9.50
C GLY A 570 -0.06 13.54 10.95
N SER A 571 1.17 13.58 11.48
CA SER A 571 1.46 13.19 12.85
C SER A 571 2.62 13.99 13.44
N LEU A 572 2.59 14.15 14.76
CA LEU A 572 3.66 14.73 15.56
C LEU A 572 4.05 13.75 16.65
N GLN A 573 5.31 13.35 16.69
CA GLN A 573 5.88 12.50 17.74
C GLN A 573 6.82 13.31 18.61
N LEU A 574 6.72 13.12 19.93
CA LEU A 574 7.66 13.60 20.91
C LEU A 574 8.24 12.39 21.65
N ALA A 575 9.47 12.03 21.32
CA ALA A 575 10.18 10.93 21.96
C ALA A 575 11.16 11.48 23.01
N TRP A 576 11.23 10.82 24.17
CA TRP A 576 12.07 11.20 25.29
C TRP A 576 12.76 9.98 25.88
N THR A 577 14.11 9.96 25.80
CA THR A 577 14.95 9.04 26.55
C THR A 577 15.08 9.55 27.99
N ILE A 578 14.30 8.96 28.90
CA ILE A 578 14.22 9.34 30.32
C ILE A 578 15.53 9.00 31.03
N ASN A 579 16.07 7.82 30.75
CA ASN A 579 17.36 7.32 31.23
C ASN A 579 17.79 6.12 30.34
N PRO A 580 18.95 5.48 30.54
CA PRO A 580 19.43 4.38 29.70
C PRO A 580 18.51 3.15 29.59
N THR A 581 17.53 3.01 30.50
CA THR A 581 16.58 1.89 30.53
C THR A 581 15.22 2.27 29.98
N TRP A 582 14.79 3.53 30.11
CA TRP A 582 13.42 3.95 29.83
C TRP A 582 13.33 5.01 28.74
N ASP A 583 12.52 4.71 27.73
CA ASP A 583 12.10 5.64 26.70
C ASP A 583 10.57 5.83 26.73
N ALA A 584 10.12 7.02 26.40
CA ALA A 584 8.70 7.36 26.26
C ALA A 584 8.46 8.08 24.94
N GLU A 585 7.30 7.87 24.34
CA GLU A 585 6.86 8.57 23.14
C GLU A 585 5.40 8.97 23.27
N LEU A 586 5.11 10.23 22.98
CA LEU A 586 3.77 10.75 22.78
C LEU A 586 3.59 11.06 21.31
N GLU A 587 2.53 10.54 20.70
CA GLU A 587 2.20 10.74 19.29
C GLU A 587 0.80 11.33 19.17
N TRP A 588 0.70 12.45 18.46
CA TRP A 588 -0.57 13.02 18.00
C TRP A 588 -0.71 12.76 16.51
N THR A 589 -1.88 12.26 16.09
CA THR A 589 -2.21 12.04 14.68
C THR A 589 -3.44 12.86 14.32
N HIS A 590 -3.44 13.46 13.15
CA HIS A 590 -4.49 14.30 12.62
C HIS A 590 -4.98 13.79 11.28
N LEU A 591 -6.28 13.74 11.11
CA LEU A 591 -6.97 13.59 9.84
C LEU A 591 -7.98 14.73 9.69
N GLY A 592 -7.78 15.59 8.70
CA GLY A 592 -8.67 16.71 8.40
C GLY A 592 -10.01 16.28 7.82
N SER A 593 -10.90 17.24 7.64
CA SER A 593 -12.19 16.99 7.01
C SER A 593 -12.06 16.62 5.53
N TYR A 594 -13.06 15.91 5.01
CA TYR A 594 -13.19 15.58 3.60
C TYR A 594 -14.63 15.29 3.19
N TYR A 595 -14.94 15.45 1.92
CA TYR A 595 -16.25 15.10 1.38
C TYR A 595 -16.43 13.59 1.23
N GLN A 596 -17.67 13.12 1.44
CA GLN A 596 -18.06 11.72 1.41
C GLN A 596 -18.72 11.31 0.08
N ASP A 597 -19.02 12.29 -0.78
CA ASP A 597 -19.69 12.14 -2.07
C ASP A 597 -19.11 13.09 -3.13
N PRO A 598 -19.16 12.71 -4.43
CA PRO A 598 -18.62 13.52 -5.52
C PRO A 598 -19.28 14.89 -5.69
N GLU A 599 -20.54 15.04 -5.24
CA GLU A 599 -21.29 16.31 -5.26
C GLU A 599 -20.89 17.30 -4.17
N ASN A 600 -20.04 16.87 -3.22
CA ASN A 600 -19.58 17.65 -2.06
C ASN A 600 -20.73 18.13 -1.15
N ASN A 601 -21.76 17.31 -0.98
CA ASN A 601 -22.90 17.62 -0.12
C ASN A 601 -22.77 17.09 1.31
N HIS A 602 -21.95 16.05 1.51
CA HIS A 602 -21.75 15.39 2.78
C HIS A 602 -20.27 15.46 3.18
N GLU A 603 -20.00 15.78 4.42
CA GLU A 603 -18.63 15.98 4.92
C GLU A 603 -18.39 15.17 6.19
N TYR A 604 -17.25 14.51 6.26
CA TYR A 604 -16.70 13.96 7.49
C TYR A 604 -15.77 15.02 8.13
N PRO A 605 -15.94 15.36 9.42
CA PRO A 605 -15.20 16.48 10.03
C PRO A 605 -13.73 16.16 10.36
N GLY A 606 -13.27 14.91 10.14
CA GLY A 606 -11.94 14.50 10.56
C GLY A 606 -11.86 14.12 12.04
N HIS A 607 -10.65 13.86 12.53
CA HIS A 607 -10.40 13.52 13.93
C HIS A 607 -8.93 13.68 14.32
N ASP A 608 -8.70 13.75 15.63
CA ASP A 608 -7.38 13.80 16.26
C ASP A 608 -7.24 12.67 17.26
N LEU A 609 -6.13 11.92 17.20
CA LEU A 609 -5.85 10.84 18.15
C LEU A 609 -4.56 11.11 18.90
N LEU A 610 -4.50 10.66 20.15
CA LEU A 610 -3.32 10.72 20.98
C LEU A 610 -2.91 9.30 21.38
N ASN A 611 -1.64 8.93 21.13
CA ASN A 611 -1.08 7.63 21.44
C ASN A 611 0.12 7.80 22.38
N LEU A 612 0.28 6.88 23.32
CA LEU A 612 1.39 6.85 24.28
C LEU A 612 2.13 5.51 24.17
N ARG A 613 3.47 5.58 24.16
CA ARG A 613 4.34 4.41 24.19
C ARG A 613 5.40 4.56 25.27
N LEU A 614 5.67 3.49 26.00
CA LEU A 614 6.71 3.39 27.01
C LEU A 614 7.54 2.13 26.74
N PHE A 615 8.84 2.25 26.80
CA PHE A 615 9.77 1.13 26.60
C PHE A 615 10.73 1.05 27.77
N ALA A 616 11.05 -0.19 28.17
CA ALA A 616 12.09 -0.47 29.14
C ALA A 616 13.06 -1.50 28.56
N GLN A 617 14.29 -1.08 28.29
CA GLN A 617 15.32 -1.93 27.70
C GLN A 617 16.15 -2.62 28.81
N GLY A 618 16.36 -3.94 28.65
CA GLY A 618 17.18 -4.74 29.57
C GLY A 618 16.59 -4.87 30.99
N LEU A 619 15.35 -4.46 31.22
CA LEU A 619 14.71 -4.56 32.54
C LEU A 619 14.50 -6.04 32.91
N LEU A 620 15.15 -6.51 33.98
CA LEU A 620 15.18 -7.92 34.37
C LEU A 620 15.78 -8.84 33.28
N GLY A 621 16.62 -8.32 32.38
CA GLY A 621 17.22 -9.05 31.27
C GLY A 621 16.35 -9.14 30.00
N TRP A 622 15.18 -8.50 29.99
CA TRP A 622 14.22 -8.49 28.88
C TRP A 622 13.86 -7.06 28.48
N ASP A 623 13.37 -6.89 27.25
CA ASP A 623 12.83 -5.61 26.81
C ASP A 623 11.31 -5.62 26.93
N TRP A 624 10.75 -4.55 27.48
CA TRP A 624 9.32 -4.39 27.72
C TRP A 624 8.78 -3.20 26.94
N GLY A 625 7.56 -3.32 26.45
CA GLY A 625 6.85 -2.23 25.79
C GLY A 625 5.40 -2.15 26.28
N LEU A 626 4.94 -0.93 26.59
CA LEU A 626 3.55 -0.61 26.81
C LEU A 626 3.10 0.41 25.77
N ARG A 627 2.02 0.10 25.05
CA ARG A 627 1.40 1.00 24.08
C ARG A 627 -0.04 1.25 24.45
N ILE A 628 -0.47 2.51 24.48
CA ILE A 628 -1.86 2.91 24.70
C ILE A 628 -2.26 3.74 23.48
N MET A 629 -3.11 3.18 22.65
CA MET A 629 -3.64 3.81 21.46
C MET A 629 -4.94 4.54 21.80
N ASN A 630 -5.19 5.69 21.14
CA ASN A 630 -6.35 6.52 21.38
C ASN A 630 -6.55 6.84 22.87
N VAL A 631 -5.55 7.43 23.51
CA VAL A 631 -5.52 7.72 24.96
C VAL A 631 -6.73 8.53 25.43
N ALA A 632 -7.19 9.47 24.58
CA ALA A 632 -8.35 10.33 24.86
C ALA A 632 -9.70 9.60 24.72
N ASP A 633 -9.71 8.37 24.18
CA ASP A 633 -10.90 7.59 23.88
C ASP A 633 -11.85 8.32 22.90
N GLU A 634 -11.25 9.01 21.90
CA GLU A 634 -11.98 9.73 20.86
C GLU A 634 -12.87 8.78 20.05
N LYS A 635 -14.04 9.27 19.65
CA LYS A 635 -14.99 8.55 18.80
C LYS A 635 -14.86 9.02 17.37
N TYR A 636 -14.30 8.20 16.52
CA TYR A 636 -13.95 8.55 15.14
C TYR A 636 -14.32 7.45 14.15
N ALA A 637 -14.25 7.77 12.89
CA ALA A 637 -14.31 6.80 11.80
C ALA A 637 -12.95 6.74 11.09
N GLU A 638 -12.47 5.54 10.82
CA GLU A 638 -11.30 5.29 9.97
C GLU A 638 -11.57 5.73 8.52
N ARG A 639 -12.81 5.57 8.09
CA ARG A 639 -13.34 6.06 6.81
C ARG A 639 -14.83 6.34 6.91
N ALA A 640 -15.26 7.39 6.23
CA ALA A 640 -16.66 7.72 6.01
C ALA A 640 -16.91 7.90 4.51
N ASP A 641 -18.02 7.41 4.02
CA ASP A 641 -18.50 7.66 2.66
C ASP A 641 -20.04 7.79 2.66
N PHE A 642 -20.60 8.35 1.58
CA PHE A 642 -22.04 8.47 1.40
C PHE A 642 -22.46 7.65 0.19
N ALA A 643 -23.38 6.71 0.37
CA ALA A 643 -23.90 5.94 -0.74
C ALA A 643 -25.31 5.42 -0.43
N PHE A 644 -26.12 5.28 -1.49
CA PHE A 644 -27.51 4.83 -1.42
C PHE A 644 -28.40 5.71 -0.53
N GLY A 645 -28.03 7.02 -0.41
CA GLY A 645 -28.80 7.99 0.36
C GLY A 645 -28.51 7.99 1.86
N GLU A 646 -27.43 7.34 2.32
CA GLU A 646 -27.06 7.22 3.74
C GLU A 646 -25.56 7.42 3.96
N ASP A 647 -25.22 8.05 5.10
CA ASP A 647 -23.84 8.08 5.59
C ASP A 647 -23.43 6.68 6.05
N ARG A 648 -22.20 6.29 5.71
CA ARG A 648 -21.61 5.00 6.08
C ARG A 648 -20.26 5.23 6.76
N TYR A 649 -20.03 4.52 7.87
CA TYR A 649 -18.82 4.69 8.67
C TYR A 649 -18.14 3.37 8.97
N PHE A 650 -16.85 3.28 8.66
CA PHE A 650 -15.92 2.28 9.20
C PHE A 650 -15.40 2.81 10.52
N VAL A 651 -15.92 2.27 11.61
CA VAL A 651 -15.72 2.85 12.95
C VAL A 651 -14.31 2.59 13.44
N GLY A 652 -13.68 3.63 13.97
CA GLY A 652 -12.38 3.55 14.63
C GLY A 652 -12.46 2.85 16.01
N GLU A 653 -11.35 2.26 16.41
CA GLU A 653 -11.26 1.56 17.68
C GLU A 653 -11.21 2.53 18.87
N PRO A 654 -11.84 2.18 20.02
CA PRO A 654 -11.70 2.95 21.25
C PRO A 654 -10.26 2.83 21.79
N ARG A 655 -10.00 3.43 22.94
CA ARG A 655 -8.72 3.26 23.63
C ARG A 655 -8.37 1.78 23.82
N ARG A 656 -7.18 1.39 23.32
CA ARG A 656 -6.61 0.05 23.46
C ARG A 656 -5.23 0.10 24.10
N ALA A 657 -4.92 -0.88 24.92
CA ALA A 657 -3.61 -1.04 25.54
C ALA A 657 -2.98 -2.38 25.11
N PHE A 658 -1.66 -2.35 24.91
CA PHE A 658 -0.86 -3.52 24.53
C PHE A 658 0.38 -3.58 25.42
N LEU A 659 0.73 -4.77 25.89
CA LEU A 659 1.96 -5.06 26.61
C LEU A 659 2.80 -6.02 25.78
N SER A 660 4.06 -5.72 25.58
CA SER A 660 5.01 -6.59 24.89
C SER A 660 6.19 -6.95 25.79
N VAL A 661 6.74 -8.14 25.59
CA VAL A 661 7.97 -8.59 26.18
C VAL A 661 8.82 -9.26 25.12
N THR A 662 10.09 -8.84 25.01
CA THR A 662 11.08 -9.43 24.10
C THR A 662 12.19 -10.07 24.92
N ILE A 663 12.47 -11.33 24.64
CA ILE A 663 13.44 -12.19 25.31
C ILE A 663 14.54 -12.50 24.29
N PRO A 664 15.82 -12.14 24.55
CA PRO A 664 16.94 -12.58 23.73
C PRO A 664 17.15 -14.09 23.91
N LEU A 665 17.57 -14.78 22.83
CA LEU A 665 17.86 -16.22 22.79
C LEU A 665 19.36 -16.50 22.73
#